data_adffe2c240a5fe994d4c6019feb5ff97
#
_entry.id   adffe2c240a5fe994d4c6019feb5ff97
#
_cell.length_a   1.000
_cell.length_b   1.000
_cell.length_c   1.000
_cell.angle_alpha   90.00
_cell.angle_beta   90.00
_cell.angle_gamma   90.00
#
_symmetry.space_group_name_H-M   'P 1'
#
loop_
_entity.id
_entity.type
_entity.pdbx_description
1 polymer ?
#
loop_
_entity_poly.entity_id
_entity_poly.type
_entity_poly.pdbx_seq_one_letter_code
_entity_poly.pdbx_strand_id
1 'polypeptide(L)'
;MSSKQSRARSAVIMPVKSKRGPKPHPIAEKPIASAGEWVDPPCFHAALNLHLKRHAETHYQLHKAIIQPEDTFDRVTLRTWAEGKRTPRSVASLEMLARIEQRYDLPSGYFKAKLPHPGRAPTGHVLIGVPASEHRRLAWHLPDDFNQRSEAGRAEILAWVRTVIVSGATDYRRYQAAAAKHRYAIRFPTLTGRKSQTRRPVFDEALDEEADADLISFAVDAPPNLANEMQELLRFKTATLTDIGFQRHGVWGEETSAQKIEHLGLMFGALAASSKSAVRGYGVRLPNLCFAMLVFPKVWDWYVQWRERRRGFYTHWELDMLRLGMALARADTGWLRQNPRLAERLQPIEGLISAEDIDEARTDWPRACEILHIHAAARAKEIDRVSRVHRDPFEPILPVLEADSPLGEYRKITEEIIRLMPDSGRFPRPAAEASRSFLMIRLGLHTGLRQKNLRQLMLCPRNQLPRSDRQLEALKRGEIRWSERARGWEIVVPAIAFKNASSSFFGGKPFRLVLPDLGGLYDHIFRYVETHRAVLLNRASDPGTFFVKTVKATSINAAYDQNTFYEAWRLITQRYGVFNPYTGRGAIKGLLPHGPHNVRDVLATHVLKQTGSYEQASYAIQDTPDMVAKHYGRFLPQDKSALAAQILNQVWEAA
;
A
#
# COMPACT_ATOMS: atom_id res chain seq x y z
N MET A 1 -22.24 -71.31 -65.37
CA MET A 1 -23.09 -72.15 -64.55
C MET A 1 -22.32 -72.57 -63.34
N SER A 2 -22.46 -71.87 -62.24
CA SER A 2 -21.94 -72.36 -60.97
C SER A 2 -22.56 -71.50 -59.85
N SER A 3 -23.32 -72.17 -59.04
CA SER A 3 -24.02 -71.66 -57.87
C SER A 3 -23.06 -71.33 -56.73
N LYS A 4 -23.06 -70.10 -56.21
CA LYS A 4 -22.41 -69.74 -54.94
C LYS A 4 -23.41 -69.82 -53.82
N GLN A 5 -23.26 -70.86 -53.00
CA GLN A 5 -23.93 -70.96 -51.70
C GLN A 5 -23.37 -69.90 -50.71
N SER A 6 -24.25 -69.07 -50.16
CA SER A 6 -23.92 -68.18 -49.08
C SER A 6 -24.02 -68.91 -47.73
N ARG A 7 -22.88 -68.98 -47.00
CA ARG A 7 -22.84 -69.45 -45.60
C ARG A 7 -23.17 -68.29 -44.67
N ALA A 8 -24.32 -68.36 -44.02
CA ALA A 8 -24.66 -67.50 -42.88
C ALA A 8 -23.74 -67.79 -41.73
N ARG A 9 -22.99 -66.75 -41.26
CA ARG A 9 -22.23 -66.76 -40.00
C ARG A 9 -23.18 -66.39 -38.87
N SER A 10 -23.45 -67.30 -37.96
CA SER A 10 -24.12 -67.06 -36.69
C SER A 10 -23.25 -66.14 -35.81
N ALA A 11 -23.73 -64.96 -35.50
CA ALA A 11 -23.09 -64.08 -34.58
C ALA A 11 -23.28 -64.60 -33.13
N VAL A 12 -22.20 -64.98 -32.50
CA VAL A 12 -22.18 -65.25 -31.05
C VAL A 12 -22.28 -63.96 -30.29
N ILE A 13 -23.42 -63.70 -29.70
CA ILE A 13 -23.61 -62.59 -28.80
C ILE A 13 -22.88 -62.86 -27.48
N MET A 14 -21.72 -62.25 -27.33
CA MET A 14 -21.01 -62.25 -26.03
C MET A 14 -21.83 -61.46 -24.99
N PRO A 15 -22.01 -61.95 -23.76
CA PRO A 15 -22.73 -61.22 -22.73
C PRO A 15 -21.92 -60.02 -22.30
N VAL A 16 -22.50 -58.82 -22.44
CA VAL A 16 -21.94 -57.59 -21.90
C VAL A 16 -21.85 -57.71 -20.37
N LYS A 17 -20.63 -57.86 -19.87
CA LYS A 17 -20.38 -57.76 -18.42
C LYS A 17 -20.80 -56.42 -17.89
N SER A 18 -21.97 -56.35 -17.24
CA SER A 18 -22.38 -55.18 -16.52
C SER A 18 -21.40 -54.91 -15.37
N LYS A 19 -20.66 -53.82 -15.43
CA LYS A 19 -19.87 -53.33 -14.32
C LYS A 19 -20.83 -52.85 -13.21
N ARG A 20 -21.41 -53.78 -12.46
CA ARG A 20 -22.10 -53.46 -11.21
C ARG A 20 -21.03 -53.20 -10.14
N GLY A 21 -20.62 -51.94 -9.94
CA GLY A 21 -19.95 -51.52 -8.71
C GLY A 21 -20.90 -51.72 -7.51
N PRO A 22 -20.36 -51.73 -6.28
CA PRO A 22 -21.20 -51.83 -5.08
C PRO A 22 -22.28 -50.74 -5.12
N LYS A 23 -23.54 -51.10 -4.80
CA LYS A 23 -24.67 -50.18 -4.78
C LYS A 23 -24.32 -49.05 -3.82
N PRO A 24 -24.51 -47.77 -4.21
CA PRO A 24 -24.25 -46.66 -3.28
C PRO A 24 -25.15 -46.79 -2.06
N HIS A 25 -24.55 -46.72 -0.88
CA HIS A 25 -25.32 -46.71 0.37
C HIS A 25 -26.34 -45.59 0.34
N PRO A 26 -27.57 -45.77 0.85
CA PRO A 26 -28.58 -44.73 0.95
C PRO A 26 -28.07 -43.56 1.76
N ILE A 27 -28.39 -42.34 1.34
CA ILE A 27 -28.03 -41.12 2.06
C ILE A 27 -29.01 -40.97 3.22
N ALA A 28 -28.54 -41.04 4.44
CA ALA A 28 -29.36 -40.80 5.63
C ALA A 28 -29.76 -39.31 5.68
N GLU A 29 -31.02 -39.03 6.00
CA GLU A 29 -31.50 -37.64 6.14
C GLU A 29 -30.79 -36.93 7.29
N LYS A 30 -30.59 -37.59 8.42
CA LYS A 30 -29.75 -37.13 9.56
C LYS A 30 -28.81 -38.26 9.96
N PRO A 31 -27.49 -38.14 9.66
CA PRO A 31 -26.55 -39.15 10.02
C PRO A 31 -26.28 -39.13 11.54
N ILE A 32 -26.35 -40.30 12.17
CA ILE A 32 -26.08 -40.45 13.60
C ILE A 32 -24.59 -40.48 13.84
N ALA A 33 -24.14 -39.70 14.82
CA ALA A 33 -22.74 -39.68 15.23
C ALA A 33 -22.33 -40.99 15.91
N SER A 34 -21.23 -41.63 15.55
CA SER A 34 -20.69 -42.77 16.24
C SER A 34 -20.26 -42.40 17.67
N ALA A 35 -20.57 -43.25 18.65
CA ALA A 35 -20.13 -43.06 19.99
C ALA A 35 -18.60 -43.21 20.11
N GLY A 36 -17.96 -42.34 20.92
CA GLY A 36 -16.52 -42.35 21.16
C GLY A 36 -16.02 -41.00 21.65
N GLU A 37 -14.88 -40.99 22.32
CA GLU A 37 -14.19 -39.75 22.66
C GLU A 37 -13.51 -39.18 21.43
N TRP A 38 -13.89 -37.97 21.05
CA TRP A 38 -13.38 -37.25 19.86
C TRP A 38 -12.75 -35.93 20.32
N VAL A 39 -11.47 -35.77 20.01
CA VAL A 39 -10.77 -34.51 20.25
C VAL A 39 -11.09 -33.56 19.11
N ASP A 40 -11.66 -32.38 19.44
CA ASP A 40 -12.03 -31.39 18.46
C ASP A 40 -10.79 -30.72 17.85
N PRO A 41 -10.51 -30.87 16.54
CA PRO A 41 -9.32 -30.32 15.92
C PRO A 41 -9.39 -28.79 15.80
N PRO A 42 -8.26 -28.08 15.95
CA PRO A 42 -8.24 -26.61 15.85
C PRO A 42 -8.33 -26.10 14.41
N CYS A 43 -8.24 -26.94 13.40
CA CYS A 43 -8.23 -26.52 12.00
C CYS A 43 -9.37 -27.11 11.19
N PHE A 44 -9.81 -26.35 10.18
CA PHE A 44 -10.97 -26.64 9.34
C PHE A 44 -10.92 -28.02 8.67
N HIS A 45 -9.84 -28.35 7.94
CA HIS A 45 -9.80 -29.61 7.18
C HIS A 45 -9.79 -30.84 8.10
N ALA A 46 -9.10 -30.76 9.24
CA ALA A 46 -9.10 -31.85 10.20
C ALA A 46 -10.46 -31.99 10.89
N ALA A 47 -11.14 -30.88 11.21
CA ALA A 47 -12.50 -30.91 11.76
C ALA A 47 -13.50 -31.48 10.74
N LEU A 48 -13.41 -31.10 9.46
CA LEU A 48 -14.27 -31.66 8.42
C LEU A 48 -14.07 -33.19 8.29
N ASN A 49 -12.82 -33.64 8.28
CA ASN A 49 -12.51 -35.08 8.25
C ASN A 49 -12.96 -35.83 9.51
N LEU A 50 -12.86 -35.18 10.69
CA LEU A 50 -13.38 -35.73 11.94
C LEU A 50 -14.88 -36.01 11.83
N HIS A 51 -15.66 -35.03 11.38
CA HIS A 51 -17.11 -35.18 11.28
C HIS A 51 -17.53 -36.16 10.17
N LEU A 52 -16.82 -36.19 9.04
CA LEU A 52 -17.02 -37.24 8.04
C LEU A 52 -16.84 -38.65 8.61
N LYS A 53 -15.78 -38.87 9.41
CA LYS A 53 -15.53 -40.15 10.09
C LYS A 53 -16.57 -40.42 11.17
N ARG A 54 -16.89 -39.44 12.00
CA ARG A 54 -17.83 -39.58 13.12
C ARG A 54 -19.24 -39.96 12.63
N HIS A 55 -19.63 -39.47 11.47
CA HIS A 55 -20.93 -39.76 10.88
C HIS A 55 -20.89 -40.85 9.79
N ALA A 56 -19.76 -41.51 9.64
CA ALA A 56 -19.51 -42.57 8.64
C ALA A 56 -19.92 -42.16 7.21
N GLU A 57 -19.72 -40.90 6.84
CA GLU A 57 -20.06 -40.37 5.51
C GLU A 57 -18.83 -40.19 4.63
N THR A 58 -19.03 -40.44 3.34
CA THR A 58 -18.07 -40.14 2.30
C THR A 58 -18.29 -38.73 1.76
N HIS A 59 -17.27 -38.14 1.12
CA HIS A 59 -17.42 -36.86 0.43
C HIS A 59 -18.56 -36.85 -0.61
N TYR A 60 -18.87 -38.00 -1.22
CA TYR A 60 -19.97 -38.13 -2.16
C TYR A 60 -21.32 -38.00 -1.47
N GLN A 61 -21.50 -38.71 -0.36
CA GLN A 61 -22.77 -38.70 0.41
C GLN A 61 -23.01 -37.30 0.98
N LEU A 62 -21.99 -36.71 1.62
CA LEU A 62 -22.08 -35.35 2.14
C LEU A 62 -22.45 -34.34 1.03
N HIS A 63 -21.72 -34.37 -0.09
CA HIS A 63 -22.00 -33.47 -1.22
C HIS A 63 -23.45 -33.61 -1.70
N LYS A 64 -23.92 -34.83 -1.93
CA LYS A 64 -25.29 -35.09 -2.38
C LYS A 64 -26.37 -34.66 -1.39
N ALA A 65 -26.03 -34.69 -0.10
CA ALA A 65 -26.97 -34.30 0.96
C ALA A 65 -27.13 -32.78 1.14
N ILE A 66 -26.08 -31.99 0.83
CA ILE A 66 -26.08 -30.55 1.07
C ILE A 66 -26.35 -29.71 -0.16
N ILE A 67 -26.22 -30.29 -1.38
CA ILE A 67 -26.38 -29.57 -2.66
C ILE A 67 -27.85 -29.35 -2.99
N GLN A 68 -28.19 -28.17 -3.49
CA GLN A 68 -29.49 -27.80 -4.06
C GLN A 68 -29.39 -27.61 -5.57
N PRO A 69 -30.48 -27.68 -6.32
CA PRO A 69 -30.46 -27.62 -7.80
C PRO A 69 -29.78 -26.38 -8.38
N GLU A 70 -29.85 -25.25 -7.69
CA GLU A 70 -29.28 -23.97 -8.08
C GLU A 70 -27.78 -23.80 -7.71
N ASP A 71 -27.22 -24.72 -6.93
CA ASP A 71 -25.85 -24.61 -6.46
C ASP A 71 -24.83 -24.98 -7.55
N THR A 72 -23.81 -24.16 -7.69
CA THR A 72 -22.63 -24.42 -8.55
C THR A 72 -21.49 -25.13 -7.82
N PHE A 73 -21.75 -25.64 -6.61
CA PHE A 73 -20.74 -26.26 -5.76
C PHE A 73 -20.40 -27.70 -6.22
N ASP A 74 -19.13 -27.96 -6.54
CA ASP A 74 -18.67 -29.26 -7.04
C ASP A 74 -18.10 -30.15 -5.91
N ARG A 75 -18.32 -31.46 -6.05
CA ARG A 75 -17.74 -32.50 -5.18
C ARG A 75 -16.22 -32.42 -5.08
N VAL A 76 -15.51 -32.04 -6.17
CA VAL A 76 -14.06 -31.86 -6.15
C VAL A 76 -13.66 -30.77 -5.17
N THR A 77 -14.45 -29.72 -5.05
CA THR A 77 -14.22 -28.64 -4.07
C THR A 77 -14.30 -29.17 -2.64
N LEU A 78 -15.33 -29.95 -2.30
CA LEU A 78 -15.45 -30.55 -0.96
C LEU A 78 -14.27 -31.49 -0.65
N ARG A 79 -13.86 -32.31 -1.60
CA ARG A 79 -12.67 -33.17 -1.47
C ARG A 79 -11.41 -32.34 -1.21
N THR A 80 -11.18 -31.26 -1.97
CA THR A 80 -10.00 -30.38 -1.78
C THR A 80 -10.02 -29.65 -0.45
N TRP A 81 -11.20 -29.42 0.14
CA TRP A 81 -11.34 -28.91 1.50
C TRP A 81 -10.89 -29.92 2.56
N ALA A 82 -11.33 -31.18 2.41
CA ALA A 82 -10.94 -32.26 3.29
C ALA A 82 -9.43 -32.57 3.19
N GLU A 83 -8.86 -32.47 1.99
CA GLU A 83 -7.42 -32.62 1.76
C GLU A 83 -6.58 -31.40 2.25
N GLY A 84 -7.21 -30.34 2.73
CA GLY A 84 -6.53 -29.11 3.15
C GLY A 84 -5.91 -28.27 2.01
N LYS A 85 -6.15 -28.64 0.74
CA LYS A 85 -5.62 -27.96 -0.44
C LYS A 85 -6.31 -26.62 -0.72
N ARG A 86 -7.58 -26.52 -0.37
CA ARG A 86 -8.40 -25.32 -0.51
C ARG A 86 -9.18 -25.04 0.75
N THR A 87 -9.56 -23.79 0.93
CA THR A 87 -10.42 -23.34 2.05
C THR A 87 -11.61 -22.56 1.50
N PRO A 88 -12.79 -22.67 2.13
CA PRO A 88 -13.95 -21.88 1.78
C PRO A 88 -13.66 -20.38 1.83
N ARG A 89 -14.06 -19.62 0.80
CA ARG A 89 -13.79 -18.17 0.71
C ARG A 89 -14.91 -17.35 0.09
N SER A 90 -15.84 -17.98 -0.63
CA SER A 90 -16.99 -17.32 -1.24
C SER A 90 -18.21 -17.42 -0.36
N VAL A 91 -19.18 -16.55 -0.58
CA VAL A 91 -20.48 -16.61 0.11
C VAL A 91 -21.11 -17.99 -0.06
N ALA A 92 -21.20 -18.49 -1.30
CA ALA A 92 -21.71 -19.84 -1.57
C ALA A 92 -20.93 -20.92 -0.81
N SER A 93 -19.60 -20.81 -0.67
CA SER A 93 -18.80 -21.75 0.13
C SER A 93 -19.15 -21.71 1.62
N LEU A 94 -19.46 -20.54 2.17
CA LEU A 94 -19.88 -20.42 3.58
C LEU A 94 -21.30 -20.95 3.80
N GLU A 95 -22.17 -20.81 2.84
CA GLU A 95 -23.51 -21.41 2.87
C GLU A 95 -23.42 -22.92 2.90
N MET A 96 -22.50 -23.51 2.12
CA MET A 96 -22.23 -24.97 2.20
C MET A 96 -21.74 -25.36 3.58
N LEU A 97 -20.87 -24.56 4.24
CA LEU A 97 -20.45 -24.85 5.63
C LEU A 97 -21.62 -24.81 6.60
N ALA A 98 -22.52 -23.83 6.47
CA ALA A 98 -23.70 -23.75 7.33
C ALA A 98 -24.62 -24.97 7.14
N ARG A 99 -24.80 -25.47 5.91
CA ARG A 99 -25.57 -26.68 5.63
C ARG A 99 -24.90 -27.94 6.19
N ILE A 100 -23.54 -28.02 6.18
CA ILE A 100 -22.81 -29.11 6.82
C ILE A 100 -22.96 -29.04 8.33
N GLU A 101 -22.89 -27.84 8.93
CA GLU A 101 -23.11 -27.63 10.36
C GLU A 101 -24.51 -28.08 10.79
N GLN A 102 -25.54 -27.67 10.03
CA GLN A 102 -26.91 -28.09 10.27
C GLN A 102 -27.10 -29.61 10.13
N ARG A 103 -26.44 -30.23 9.11
CA ARG A 103 -26.52 -31.66 8.89
C ARG A 103 -25.94 -32.49 10.04
N TYR A 104 -24.84 -32.01 10.63
CA TYR A 104 -24.13 -32.70 11.70
C TYR A 104 -24.52 -32.21 13.11
N ASP A 105 -25.55 -31.38 13.20
CA ASP A 105 -26.03 -30.76 14.46
C ASP A 105 -24.92 -30.04 15.24
N LEU A 106 -24.11 -29.25 14.51
CA LEU A 106 -23.00 -28.47 15.06
C LEU A 106 -23.45 -27.03 15.33
N PRO A 107 -22.80 -26.36 16.31
CA PRO A 107 -23.04 -24.96 16.55
C PRO A 107 -22.81 -24.12 15.29
N SER A 108 -23.70 -23.15 15.05
CA SER A 108 -23.56 -22.24 13.90
C SER A 108 -22.22 -21.52 13.91
N GLY A 109 -21.50 -21.55 12.79
CA GLY A 109 -20.17 -20.97 12.67
C GLY A 109 -19.01 -21.85 13.16
N TYR A 110 -19.28 -23.11 13.55
CA TYR A 110 -18.26 -24.06 14.02
C TYR A 110 -17.11 -24.21 13.03
N PHE A 111 -17.38 -24.51 11.75
CA PHE A 111 -16.34 -24.61 10.73
C PHE A 111 -15.73 -23.25 10.38
N LYS A 112 -16.54 -22.20 10.40
CA LYS A 112 -16.08 -20.85 10.12
C LYS A 112 -15.04 -20.37 11.17
N ALA A 113 -15.23 -20.72 12.44
CA ALA A 113 -14.27 -20.43 13.50
C ALA A 113 -12.91 -21.12 13.29
N LYS A 114 -12.89 -22.26 12.60
CA LYS A 114 -11.69 -23.06 12.30
C LYS A 114 -11.01 -22.69 10.97
N LEU A 115 -11.59 -21.76 10.20
CA LEU A 115 -10.95 -21.27 8.98
C LEU A 115 -9.72 -20.45 9.32
N PRO A 116 -8.67 -20.55 8.47
CA PRO A 116 -7.48 -19.74 8.67
C PRO A 116 -7.81 -18.25 8.53
N HIS A 117 -7.24 -17.47 9.40
CA HIS A 117 -7.27 -16.03 9.29
C HIS A 117 -6.13 -15.55 8.39
N PRO A 118 -6.31 -14.72 7.42
CA PRO A 118 -7.46 -13.94 6.95
C PRO A 118 -8.31 -14.64 5.88
N GLY A 119 -8.32 -15.95 5.85
CA GLY A 119 -9.00 -16.76 4.84
C GLY A 119 -10.52 -16.73 4.91
N ARG A 120 -11.10 -16.01 5.86
CA ARG A 120 -12.55 -15.87 5.99
C ARG A 120 -13.12 -15.17 4.77
N ALA A 121 -14.17 -15.75 4.25
CA ALA A 121 -14.85 -15.18 3.10
C ALA A 121 -15.46 -13.82 3.45
N PRO A 122 -15.54 -12.92 2.47
CA PRO A 122 -16.36 -11.74 2.62
C PRO A 122 -17.81 -12.17 2.90
N THR A 123 -18.46 -11.46 3.78
CA THR A 123 -19.90 -11.56 3.93
C THR A 123 -20.55 -11.11 2.63
N GLY A 124 -21.72 -11.59 2.28
CA GLY A 124 -22.43 -11.20 1.05
C GLY A 124 -22.86 -9.72 0.99
N HIS A 125 -22.36 -8.87 1.87
CA HIS A 125 -22.69 -7.46 1.90
C HIS A 125 -21.75 -6.66 1.01
N VAL A 126 -22.30 -6.05 -0.03
CA VAL A 126 -21.61 -5.07 -0.88
C VAL A 126 -21.41 -3.80 -0.06
N LEU A 127 -20.15 -3.44 0.17
CA LEU A 127 -19.79 -2.15 0.73
C LEU A 127 -19.81 -1.12 -0.41
N ILE A 128 -20.87 -0.32 -0.47
CA ILE A 128 -21.03 0.72 -1.50
C ILE A 128 -19.78 1.62 -1.53
N GLY A 129 -19.20 1.82 -2.70
CA GLY A 129 -18.00 2.65 -2.90
C GLY A 129 -16.69 1.96 -2.55
N VAL A 130 -16.69 0.65 -2.25
CA VAL A 130 -15.49 -0.14 -1.97
C VAL A 130 -15.29 -1.17 -3.08
N PRO A 131 -14.11 -1.21 -3.74
CA PRO A 131 -13.82 -2.21 -4.77
C PRO A 131 -13.91 -3.65 -4.25
N ALA A 132 -14.31 -4.60 -5.08
CA ALA A 132 -14.44 -6.02 -4.71
C ALA A 132 -13.14 -6.62 -4.14
N SER A 133 -11.97 -6.12 -4.57
CA SER A 133 -10.68 -6.49 -4.01
C SER A 133 -10.50 -6.09 -2.54
N GLU A 134 -11.16 -5.02 -2.11
CA GLU A 134 -11.15 -4.53 -0.74
C GLU A 134 -12.13 -5.31 0.15
N HIS A 135 -13.23 -5.83 -0.38
CA HIS A 135 -14.20 -6.60 0.39
C HIS A 135 -13.54 -7.76 1.15
N ARG A 136 -12.60 -8.47 0.52
CA ARG A 136 -11.84 -9.56 1.16
C ARG A 136 -10.93 -9.08 2.29
N ARG A 137 -10.42 -7.85 2.19
CA ARG A 137 -9.61 -7.22 3.25
C ARG A 137 -10.48 -6.84 4.44
N LEU A 138 -11.69 -6.40 4.17
CA LEU A 138 -12.65 -5.95 5.19
C LEU A 138 -13.30 -7.10 5.95
N ALA A 139 -13.37 -8.30 5.38
CA ALA A 139 -13.82 -9.50 6.08
C ALA A 139 -13.06 -9.78 7.39
N TRP A 140 -11.80 -9.35 7.48
CA TRP A 140 -11.02 -9.39 8.73
C TRP A 140 -11.68 -8.61 9.88
N HIS A 141 -12.35 -7.53 9.56
CA HIS A 141 -12.91 -6.60 10.53
C HIS A 141 -14.36 -6.89 10.90
N LEU A 142 -14.96 -7.91 10.31
CA LEU A 142 -16.32 -8.32 10.61
C LEU A 142 -16.33 -9.45 11.64
N PRO A 143 -17.21 -9.41 12.65
CA PRO A 143 -17.32 -10.48 13.63
C PRO A 143 -17.87 -11.76 12.97
N ASP A 144 -17.63 -12.90 13.62
CA ASP A 144 -17.99 -14.21 13.08
C ASP A 144 -19.50 -14.40 12.96
N ASP A 145 -20.27 -13.76 13.84
CA ASP A 145 -21.72 -13.76 13.91
C ASP A 145 -22.38 -12.65 13.06
N PHE A 146 -21.61 -11.95 12.21
CA PHE A 146 -22.08 -10.77 11.47
C PHE A 146 -23.39 -11.02 10.72
N ASN A 147 -23.52 -12.15 10.02
CA ASN A 147 -24.73 -12.48 9.25
C ASN A 147 -25.95 -12.80 10.13
N GLN A 148 -25.74 -13.16 11.40
CA GLN A 148 -26.82 -13.47 12.34
C GLN A 148 -27.31 -12.22 13.08
N ARG A 149 -26.61 -11.10 12.99
CA ARG A 149 -26.98 -9.84 13.62
C ARG A 149 -28.15 -9.18 12.89
N SER A 150 -28.89 -8.37 13.64
CA SER A 150 -29.95 -7.53 13.08
C SER A 150 -29.41 -6.62 11.96
N GLU A 151 -30.28 -6.15 11.09
CA GLU A 151 -29.91 -5.21 10.02
C GLU A 151 -29.26 -3.94 10.57
N ALA A 152 -29.84 -3.38 11.64
CA ALA A 152 -29.28 -2.21 12.32
C ALA A 152 -27.86 -2.49 12.87
N GLY A 153 -27.64 -3.64 13.52
CA GLY A 153 -26.33 -4.02 14.03
C GLY A 153 -25.30 -4.25 12.92
N ARG A 154 -25.71 -4.81 11.78
CA ARG A 154 -24.81 -4.90 10.60
C ARG A 154 -24.47 -3.55 10.02
N ALA A 155 -25.45 -2.65 9.92
CA ALA A 155 -25.24 -1.29 9.43
C ALA A 155 -24.28 -0.50 10.31
N GLU A 156 -24.39 -0.62 11.64
CA GLU A 156 -23.48 -0.01 12.61
C GLU A 156 -22.03 -0.48 12.42
N ILE A 157 -21.82 -1.80 12.34
CA ILE A 157 -20.49 -2.39 12.10
C ILE A 157 -19.90 -1.90 10.78
N LEU A 158 -20.69 -1.89 9.71
CA LEU A 158 -20.23 -1.41 8.40
C LEU A 158 -19.93 0.09 8.40
N ALA A 159 -20.69 0.90 9.13
CA ALA A 159 -20.43 2.32 9.31
C ALA A 159 -19.07 2.53 10.02
N TRP A 160 -18.83 1.79 11.10
CA TRP A 160 -17.54 1.82 11.81
C TRP A 160 -16.39 1.39 10.91
N VAL A 161 -16.54 0.27 10.17
CA VAL A 161 -15.50 -0.20 9.23
C VAL A 161 -15.20 0.84 8.17
N ARG A 162 -16.21 1.49 7.60
CA ARG A 162 -16.02 2.58 6.62
C ARG A 162 -15.29 3.76 7.23
N THR A 163 -15.70 4.20 8.41
CA THR A 163 -15.16 5.38 9.06
C THR A 163 -13.74 5.17 9.56
N VAL A 164 -13.48 4.07 10.24
CA VAL A 164 -12.20 3.82 10.92
C VAL A 164 -11.20 3.12 10.01
N ILE A 165 -11.61 2.05 9.33
CA ILE A 165 -10.70 1.19 8.57
C ILE A 165 -10.48 1.68 7.14
N VAL A 166 -11.55 1.98 6.40
CA VAL A 166 -11.47 2.33 4.97
C VAL A 166 -11.03 3.77 4.78
N SER A 167 -11.78 4.72 5.33
CA SER A 167 -11.53 6.14 5.09
C SER A 167 -10.49 6.75 6.04
N GLY A 168 -10.25 6.09 7.19
CA GLY A 168 -9.44 6.68 8.24
C GLY A 168 -9.98 8.04 8.67
N ALA A 169 -11.30 8.21 8.59
CA ALA A 169 -12.06 9.37 9.06
C ALA A 169 -11.74 10.73 8.40
N THR A 170 -11.06 10.81 7.24
CA THR A 170 -10.76 12.11 6.61
C THR A 170 -11.45 12.31 5.27
N ASP A 171 -11.97 13.52 5.04
CA ASP A 171 -12.54 13.97 3.76
C ASP A 171 -11.54 13.88 2.61
N TYR A 172 -10.25 14.01 2.91
CA TYR A 172 -9.18 13.85 1.93
C TYR A 172 -9.09 12.44 1.34
N ARG A 173 -9.23 11.40 2.14
CA ARG A 173 -9.21 10.01 1.63
C ARG A 173 -10.46 9.69 0.83
N ARG A 174 -11.61 10.23 1.21
CA ARG A 174 -12.82 10.17 0.39
C ARG A 174 -12.59 10.86 -0.95
N TYR A 175 -11.96 12.02 -0.92
CA TYR A 175 -11.59 12.73 -2.14
C TYR A 175 -10.57 11.93 -2.98
N GLN A 176 -9.55 11.34 -2.37
CA GLN A 176 -8.57 10.50 -3.11
C GLN A 176 -9.19 9.23 -3.70
N ALA A 177 -10.16 8.64 -3.02
CA ALA A 177 -10.90 7.49 -3.55
C ALA A 177 -11.82 7.89 -4.70
N ALA A 178 -12.45 9.08 -4.61
CA ALA A 178 -13.33 9.62 -5.64
C ALA A 178 -12.57 10.28 -6.80
N ALA A 179 -11.44 10.93 -6.53
CA ALA A 179 -10.57 11.51 -7.54
C ALA A 179 -9.72 10.43 -8.18
N ALA A 180 -10.19 9.79 -9.22
CA ALA A 180 -9.37 8.94 -10.06
C ALA A 180 -8.23 9.78 -10.66
N LYS A 181 -7.08 9.84 -9.98
CA LYS A 181 -5.88 10.61 -10.33
C LYS A 181 -5.44 10.43 -11.77
N HIS A 182 -5.76 9.29 -12.36
CA HIS A 182 -5.31 8.91 -13.70
C HIS A 182 -6.26 9.31 -14.84
N ARG A 183 -7.40 9.92 -14.53
CA ARG A 183 -8.44 10.20 -15.52
C ARG A 183 -8.21 11.47 -16.35
N TYR A 184 -7.32 12.35 -15.90
CA TYR A 184 -6.99 13.58 -16.62
C TYR A 184 -5.48 13.84 -16.74
N ALA A 185 -4.63 12.85 -16.46
CA ALA A 185 -3.18 13.01 -16.58
C ALA A 185 -2.70 12.78 -18.02
N ILE A 186 -1.90 13.69 -18.54
CA ILE A 186 -1.05 13.43 -19.71
C ILE A 186 0.05 12.47 -19.25
N ARG A 187 0.25 11.39 -20.01
CA ARG A 187 1.26 10.34 -19.71
C ARG A 187 2.49 10.53 -20.59
N PHE A 188 3.63 10.19 -20.03
CA PHE A 188 4.93 10.20 -20.71
C PHE A 188 5.52 8.78 -20.71
N PRO A 189 5.03 7.84 -21.54
CA PRO A 189 5.37 6.42 -21.47
C PRO A 189 6.86 6.14 -21.65
N THR A 190 7.52 6.85 -22.57
CA THR A 190 8.94 6.72 -22.89
C THR A 190 9.85 7.09 -21.73
N LEU A 191 9.40 8.00 -20.84
CA LEU A 191 10.19 8.52 -19.73
C LEU A 191 10.01 7.72 -18.44
N THR A 192 8.88 7.02 -18.28
CA THR A 192 8.56 6.29 -17.05
C THR A 192 8.93 4.82 -17.11
N GLY A 193 9.44 4.32 -18.26
CA GLY A 193 9.73 2.89 -18.47
C GLY A 193 8.50 1.98 -18.36
N ARG A 194 7.34 2.55 -18.10
CA ARG A 194 6.07 1.83 -18.09
C ARG A 194 5.60 1.73 -19.52
N LYS A 195 5.81 0.56 -20.16
CA LYS A 195 5.07 0.23 -21.39
C LYS A 195 3.61 0.60 -21.14
N SER A 196 3.01 1.29 -22.12
CA SER A 196 1.58 1.58 -22.15
C SER A 196 0.84 0.25 -21.89
N GLN A 197 0.64 -0.07 -20.63
CA GLN A 197 -0.36 -1.08 -20.28
C GLN A 197 -1.66 -0.33 -20.44
N THR A 198 -2.28 -0.49 -21.59
CA THR A 198 -3.73 -0.49 -21.68
C THR A 198 -4.23 -1.58 -20.73
N ARG A 199 -4.20 -1.30 -19.44
CA ARG A 199 -5.11 -1.95 -18.53
C ARG A 199 -6.47 -1.46 -19.00
N ARG A 200 -7.15 -2.30 -19.77
CA ARG A 200 -8.60 -2.29 -19.74
C ARG A 200 -8.95 -2.25 -18.27
N PRO A 201 -9.70 -1.26 -17.78
CA PRO A 201 -10.28 -1.36 -16.47
C PRO A 201 -10.92 -2.73 -16.43
N VAL A 202 -10.66 -3.49 -15.37
CA VAL A 202 -11.44 -4.68 -15.08
C VAL A 202 -12.79 -4.09 -14.72
N PHE A 203 -13.71 -4.11 -15.67
CA PHE A 203 -15.10 -3.74 -15.48
C PHE A 203 -15.65 -4.70 -14.43
N ASP A 204 -16.05 -4.17 -13.29
CA ASP A 204 -17.05 -4.78 -12.47
C ASP A 204 -18.39 -4.47 -13.14
N GLU A 205 -19.17 -5.47 -13.50
CA GLU A 205 -20.38 -5.42 -14.32
C GLU A 205 -21.58 -4.63 -13.74
N ALA A 206 -21.34 -3.74 -12.79
CA ALA A 206 -22.38 -3.03 -12.04
C ALA A 206 -22.30 -1.50 -12.09
N LEU A 207 -21.62 -0.90 -13.07
CA LEU A 207 -21.62 0.55 -13.27
C LEU A 207 -22.26 0.87 -14.61
N ASP A 208 -23.28 1.75 -14.58
CA ASP A 208 -24.02 2.24 -15.72
C ASP A 208 -23.09 2.56 -16.90
N GLU A 209 -23.31 1.90 -18.05
CA GLU A 209 -22.50 2.00 -19.26
C GLU A 209 -22.38 3.44 -19.81
N GLU A 210 -23.33 4.32 -19.57
CA GLU A 210 -23.31 5.72 -20.01
C GLU A 210 -22.37 6.61 -19.17
N ALA A 211 -22.16 6.31 -17.88
CA ALA A 211 -21.25 7.09 -17.04
C ALA A 211 -19.77 6.73 -17.27
N ASP A 212 -19.49 5.55 -17.79
CA ASP A 212 -18.13 5.04 -17.97
C ASP A 212 -17.47 5.43 -19.31
N ALA A 213 -18.24 5.68 -20.37
CA ALA A 213 -17.71 6.09 -21.65
C ALA A 213 -16.96 7.44 -21.57
N ASP A 214 -17.49 8.40 -20.80
CA ASP A 214 -16.83 9.70 -20.56
C ASP A 214 -15.63 9.60 -19.61
N LEU A 215 -15.56 8.58 -18.77
CA LEU A 215 -14.51 8.38 -17.78
C LEU A 215 -13.24 7.73 -18.36
N ILE A 216 -13.36 7.01 -19.48
CA ILE A 216 -12.27 6.27 -20.14
C ILE A 216 -11.38 7.19 -20.98
N SER A 217 -11.84 8.38 -21.38
CA SER A 217 -11.27 9.16 -22.48
C SER A 217 -10.08 10.05 -22.12
N PHE A 218 -9.64 10.16 -20.87
CA PHE A 218 -8.73 11.24 -20.46
C PHE A 218 -7.33 10.88 -19.96
N ALA A 219 -6.89 9.64 -20.00
CA ALA A 219 -5.46 9.33 -19.86
C ALA A 219 -4.85 9.19 -21.26
N VAL A 220 -4.47 10.30 -21.88
CA VAL A 220 -3.82 10.31 -23.19
C VAL A 220 -2.32 10.44 -23.04
N ASP A 221 -1.58 9.94 -24.03
CA ASP A 221 -0.14 10.10 -24.09
C ASP A 221 0.21 11.53 -24.54
N ALA A 222 1.32 12.05 -24.05
CA ALA A 222 1.78 13.38 -24.40
C ALA A 222 2.01 13.50 -25.91
N PRO A 223 1.60 14.63 -26.57
CA PRO A 223 1.96 14.87 -27.91
C PRO A 223 3.50 14.95 -28.05
N PRO A 224 4.07 14.54 -29.20
CA PRO A 224 5.52 14.38 -29.36
C PRO A 224 6.33 15.59 -28.91
N ASN A 225 5.85 16.78 -29.20
CA ASN A 225 6.52 18.00 -28.81
C ASN A 225 6.59 18.21 -27.30
N LEU A 226 5.46 18.02 -26.58
CA LEU A 226 5.42 18.12 -25.12
C LEU A 226 6.26 17.02 -24.47
N ALA A 227 6.28 15.81 -25.08
CA ALA A 227 7.11 14.70 -24.61
C ALA A 227 8.60 15.02 -24.73
N ASN A 228 9.03 15.64 -25.86
CA ASN A 228 10.41 16.07 -26.05
C ASN A 228 10.81 17.16 -25.05
N GLU A 229 9.98 18.17 -24.82
CA GLU A 229 10.25 19.20 -23.80
C GLU A 229 10.37 18.63 -22.41
N MET A 230 9.52 17.69 -22.03
CA MET A 230 9.64 16.97 -20.76
C MET A 230 10.94 16.19 -20.66
N GLN A 231 11.36 15.54 -21.74
CA GLN A 231 12.62 14.82 -21.81
C GLN A 231 13.82 15.74 -21.65
N GLU A 232 13.82 16.91 -22.30
CA GLU A 232 14.86 17.93 -22.16
C GLU A 232 14.94 18.44 -20.71
N LEU A 233 13.80 18.78 -20.10
CA LEU A 233 13.74 19.17 -18.69
C LEU A 233 14.33 18.10 -17.78
N LEU A 234 13.97 16.84 -18.00
CA LEU A 234 14.50 15.74 -17.19
C LEU A 234 16.00 15.57 -17.39
N ARG A 235 16.47 15.61 -18.63
CA ARG A 235 17.92 15.56 -18.91
C ARG A 235 18.64 16.68 -18.19
N PHE A 236 18.16 17.93 -18.29
CA PHE A 236 18.70 19.07 -17.58
C PHE A 236 18.74 18.86 -16.06
N LYS A 237 17.70 18.25 -15.48
CA LYS A 237 17.58 18.07 -14.02
C LYS A 237 18.25 16.81 -13.49
N THR A 238 18.58 15.81 -14.31
CA THR A 238 19.10 14.51 -13.85
C THR A 238 20.53 14.21 -14.28
N ALA A 239 21.02 14.79 -15.40
CA ALA A 239 22.37 14.55 -15.89
C ALA A 239 23.43 14.96 -14.85
N THR A 240 24.58 14.35 -14.88
CA THR A 240 25.70 14.71 -14.00
C THR A 240 26.18 16.14 -14.25
N LEU A 241 26.33 16.52 -15.51
CA LEU A 241 26.70 17.87 -15.95
C LEU A 241 25.55 18.47 -16.76
N THR A 242 25.39 19.78 -16.71
CA THR A 242 24.54 20.54 -17.61
C THR A 242 25.24 20.76 -18.95
N ASP A 243 24.48 21.02 -19.98
CA ASP A 243 25.02 21.48 -21.27
C ASP A 243 25.76 22.83 -21.08
N ILE A 244 26.73 23.15 -21.96
CA ILE A 244 27.51 24.40 -21.91
C ILE A 244 26.58 25.59 -21.94
N GLY A 245 26.79 26.55 -21.05
CA GLY A 245 25.97 27.74 -20.92
C GLY A 245 24.75 27.62 -20.02
N PHE A 246 24.42 26.40 -19.54
CA PHE A 246 23.30 26.18 -18.65
C PHE A 246 23.77 26.03 -17.19
N GLN A 247 23.00 26.62 -16.28
CA GLN A 247 23.19 26.47 -14.84
C GLN A 247 21.94 25.87 -14.22
N ARG A 248 22.10 25.07 -13.19
CA ARG A 248 20.95 24.51 -12.45
C ARG A 248 21.15 24.54 -10.95
N HIS A 249 20.03 24.68 -10.24
CA HIS A 249 20.00 24.52 -8.81
C HIS A 249 19.51 23.09 -8.45
N GLY A 250 20.45 22.27 -7.97
CA GLY A 250 20.18 20.91 -7.53
C GLY A 250 19.91 19.90 -8.66
N VAL A 251 20.06 18.62 -8.34
CA VAL A 251 19.84 17.49 -9.23
C VAL A 251 18.62 16.70 -8.73
N TRP A 252 17.75 16.28 -9.65
CA TRP A 252 16.63 15.43 -9.30
C TRP A 252 17.06 13.96 -9.26
N GLY A 253 16.78 13.28 -8.14
CA GLY A 253 16.85 11.83 -8.09
C GLY A 253 15.65 11.21 -8.80
N GLU A 254 15.71 9.89 -9.00
CA GLU A 254 14.67 9.10 -9.69
C GLU A 254 13.26 9.35 -9.13
N GLU A 255 13.10 9.32 -7.80
CA GLU A 255 11.80 9.52 -7.14
C GLU A 255 11.27 10.95 -7.34
N THR A 256 12.16 11.96 -7.28
CA THR A 256 11.78 13.36 -7.53
C THR A 256 11.37 13.55 -8.97
N SER A 257 12.11 12.99 -9.92
CA SER A 257 11.79 13.05 -11.35
C SER A 257 10.44 12.42 -11.63
N ALA A 258 10.18 11.21 -11.13
CA ALA A 258 8.90 10.53 -11.29
C ALA A 258 7.73 11.36 -10.71
N GLN A 259 7.93 11.98 -9.55
CA GLN A 259 6.93 12.86 -8.94
C GLN A 259 6.67 14.11 -9.78
N LYS A 260 7.72 14.76 -10.32
CA LYS A 260 7.54 15.98 -11.12
C LYS A 260 6.91 15.68 -12.47
N ILE A 261 7.21 14.53 -13.09
CA ILE A 261 6.51 14.05 -14.29
C ILE A 261 5.01 13.88 -13.98
N GLU A 262 4.66 13.25 -12.86
CA GLU A 262 3.26 13.08 -12.47
C GLU A 262 2.57 14.43 -12.22
N HIS A 263 3.23 15.36 -11.52
CA HIS A 263 2.68 16.68 -11.22
C HIS A 263 2.39 17.48 -12.47
N LEU A 264 3.36 17.57 -13.39
CA LEU A 264 3.20 18.28 -14.65
C LEU A 264 2.21 17.57 -15.58
N GLY A 265 2.22 16.24 -15.61
CA GLY A 265 1.24 15.45 -16.34
C GLY A 265 -0.19 15.70 -15.89
N LEU A 266 -0.43 15.86 -14.59
CA LEU A 266 -1.73 16.25 -14.04
C LEU A 266 -2.12 17.68 -14.41
N MET A 267 -1.17 18.62 -14.41
CA MET A 267 -1.44 20.00 -14.79
C MET A 267 -1.79 20.11 -16.28
N PHE A 268 -0.98 19.55 -17.16
CA PHE A 268 -1.26 19.53 -18.60
C PHE A 268 -2.54 18.75 -18.93
N GLY A 269 -2.82 17.68 -18.18
CA GLY A 269 -4.07 16.92 -18.32
C GLY A 269 -5.29 17.74 -17.93
N ALA A 270 -5.22 18.54 -16.86
CA ALA A 270 -6.29 19.45 -16.47
C ALA A 270 -6.53 20.55 -17.55
N LEU A 271 -5.43 21.09 -18.12
CA LEU A 271 -5.52 22.07 -19.20
C LEU A 271 -6.15 21.48 -20.47
N ALA A 272 -5.82 20.21 -20.82
CA ALA A 272 -6.32 19.56 -22.02
C ALA A 272 -7.76 19.04 -21.88
N ALA A 273 -8.16 18.63 -20.69
CA ALA A 273 -9.48 18.06 -20.45
C ALA A 273 -10.59 19.04 -20.86
N SER A 274 -11.63 18.53 -21.53
CA SER A 274 -12.77 19.34 -21.93
C SER A 274 -13.49 19.96 -20.72
N SER A 275 -13.95 21.21 -20.89
CA SER A 275 -14.78 21.90 -19.89
C SER A 275 -16.14 21.22 -19.66
N LYS A 276 -16.61 20.44 -20.65
CA LYS A 276 -17.87 19.67 -20.59
C LYS A 276 -17.69 18.29 -19.98
N SER A 277 -16.45 17.82 -19.79
CA SER A 277 -16.17 16.52 -19.19
C SER A 277 -16.41 16.52 -17.67
N ALA A 278 -16.47 15.35 -17.06
CA ALA A 278 -16.52 15.19 -15.59
C ALA A 278 -15.31 15.85 -14.89
N VAL A 279 -14.20 16.02 -15.60
CA VAL A 279 -12.99 16.71 -15.11
C VAL A 279 -13.18 18.22 -15.08
N ARG A 280 -14.02 18.78 -15.95
CA ARG A 280 -14.22 20.23 -16.12
C ARG A 280 -12.90 20.96 -16.29
N GLY A 281 -12.07 20.47 -17.24
CA GLY A 281 -10.78 21.06 -17.56
C GLY A 281 -10.92 22.38 -18.32
N TYR A 282 -9.80 22.86 -18.90
CA TYR A 282 -9.82 24.10 -19.70
C TYR A 282 -10.26 23.85 -21.15
N GLY A 283 -9.85 22.73 -21.74
CA GLY A 283 -10.14 22.40 -23.14
C GLY A 283 -9.05 22.80 -24.12
N VAL A 284 -7.81 22.97 -23.65
CA VAL A 284 -6.68 23.26 -24.53
C VAL A 284 -6.43 22.09 -25.49
N ARG A 285 -6.31 22.35 -26.78
CA ARG A 285 -6.01 21.34 -27.80
C ARG A 285 -4.64 20.69 -27.50
N LEU A 286 -4.55 19.36 -27.58
CA LEU A 286 -3.31 18.63 -27.28
C LEU A 286 -2.07 19.16 -28.02
N PRO A 287 -2.11 19.49 -29.35
CA PRO A 287 -0.95 20.03 -30.06
C PRO A 287 -0.46 21.40 -29.56
N ASN A 288 -1.32 22.16 -28.89
CA ASN A 288 -0.99 23.49 -28.34
C ASN A 288 -0.35 23.43 -26.95
N LEU A 289 -0.31 22.25 -26.33
CA LEU A 289 0.35 22.10 -25.04
C LEU A 289 1.88 22.19 -25.21
N CYS A 290 2.50 23.09 -24.47
CA CYS A 290 3.94 23.27 -24.41
C CYS A 290 4.36 23.82 -23.04
N PHE A 291 5.62 23.66 -22.67
CA PHE A 291 6.14 24.19 -21.39
C PHE A 291 6.17 25.73 -21.35
N ALA A 292 6.26 26.39 -22.52
CA ALA A 292 6.23 27.83 -22.58
C ALA A 292 4.94 28.44 -21.99
N MET A 293 3.80 27.72 -22.03
CA MET A 293 2.56 28.17 -21.40
C MET A 293 2.73 28.46 -19.91
N LEU A 294 3.67 27.76 -19.27
CA LEU A 294 3.90 27.86 -17.83
C LEU A 294 4.56 29.18 -17.40
N VAL A 295 4.96 30.08 -18.34
CA VAL A 295 5.46 31.41 -17.97
C VAL A 295 4.32 32.39 -17.67
N PHE A 296 3.08 32.07 -18.03
CA PHE A 296 1.94 32.95 -17.84
C PHE A 296 1.29 32.74 -16.48
N PRO A 297 1.22 33.79 -15.63
CA PRO A 297 0.55 33.69 -14.32
C PRO A 297 -0.89 33.21 -14.39
N LYS A 298 -1.66 33.61 -15.42
CA LYS A 298 -3.06 33.21 -15.63
C LYS A 298 -3.23 31.68 -15.71
N VAL A 299 -2.24 30.97 -16.26
CA VAL A 299 -2.25 29.48 -16.34
C VAL A 299 -2.20 28.84 -14.95
N TRP A 300 -1.37 29.39 -14.08
CA TRP A 300 -1.23 28.92 -12.70
C TRP A 300 -2.44 29.29 -11.86
N ASP A 301 -2.93 30.50 -11.96
CA ASP A 301 -4.12 30.95 -11.24
C ASP A 301 -5.34 30.10 -11.61
N TRP A 302 -5.54 29.85 -12.90
CA TRP A 302 -6.59 28.94 -13.35
C TRP A 302 -6.42 27.56 -12.74
N TYR A 303 -5.21 27.00 -12.78
CA TYR A 303 -4.95 25.64 -12.30
C TYR A 303 -5.20 25.50 -10.79
N VAL A 304 -4.68 26.41 -9.96
CA VAL A 304 -4.87 26.35 -8.52
C VAL A 304 -6.32 26.57 -8.11
N GLN A 305 -7.03 27.50 -8.77
CA GLN A 305 -8.48 27.72 -8.54
C GLN A 305 -9.32 26.53 -9.03
N TRP A 306 -8.97 25.92 -10.17
CA TRP A 306 -9.63 24.72 -10.65
C TRP A 306 -9.48 23.58 -9.66
N ARG A 307 -8.33 23.42 -9.05
CA ARG A 307 -8.10 22.43 -8.01
C ARG A 307 -8.90 22.71 -6.75
N GLU A 308 -8.96 23.98 -6.34
CA GLU A 308 -9.79 24.39 -5.20
C GLU A 308 -11.27 24.07 -5.43
N ARG A 309 -11.82 24.48 -6.59
CA ARG A 309 -13.21 24.17 -6.95
C ARG A 309 -13.54 22.68 -6.92
N ARG A 310 -12.61 21.83 -7.32
CA ARG A 310 -12.79 20.37 -7.28
C ARG A 310 -12.74 19.79 -5.88
N ARG A 311 -12.02 20.40 -4.97
CA ARG A 311 -11.74 19.88 -3.64
C ARG A 311 -12.50 20.60 -2.53
N GLY A 312 -12.82 21.85 -2.75
CA GLY A 312 -13.44 22.74 -1.78
C GLY A 312 -12.45 23.48 -0.88
N PHE A 313 -11.14 23.23 -1.01
CA PHE A 313 -10.09 23.90 -0.22
C PHE A 313 -8.70 23.73 -0.86
N TYR A 314 -7.74 24.61 -0.47
CA TYR A 314 -6.33 24.51 -0.82
C TYR A 314 -5.56 23.57 0.11
N THR A 315 -4.45 23.04 -0.40
CA THR A 315 -3.53 22.15 0.30
C THR A 315 -2.09 22.48 -0.01
N HIS A 316 -1.14 21.87 0.68
CA HIS A 316 0.28 21.97 0.34
C HIS A 316 0.65 21.49 -1.08
N TRP A 317 -0.22 20.74 -1.74
CA TRP A 317 -0.01 20.38 -3.15
C TRP A 317 0.05 21.60 -4.06
N GLU A 318 -0.88 22.53 -3.91
CA GLU A 318 -0.92 23.77 -4.70
C GLU A 318 0.34 24.61 -4.44
N LEU A 319 0.81 24.65 -3.19
CA LEU A 319 2.08 25.28 -2.84
C LEU A 319 3.27 24.61 -3.55
N ASP A 320 3.33 23.28 -3.59
CA ASP A 320 4.40 22.54 -4.23
C ASP A 320 4.40 22.73 -5.77
N MET A 321 3.22 22.90 -6.34
CA MET A 321 3.09 23.24 -7.77
C MET A 321 3.60 24.64 -8.05
N LEU A 322 3.21 25.65 -7.26
CA LEU A 322 3.71 27.03 -7.42
C LEU A 322 5.23 27.10 -7.20
N ARG A 323 5.76 26.39 -6.20
CA ARG A 323 7.21 26.25 -5.99
C ARG A 323 7.92 25.61 -7.19
N LEU A 324 7.27 24.66 -7.87
CA LEU A 324 7.81 24.10 -9.11
C LEU A 324 7.85 25.16 -10.21
N GLY A 325 6.78 25.95 -10.41
CA GLY A 325 6.75 27.06 -11.35
C GLY A 325 7.87 28.06 -11.08
N MET A 326 8.01 28.48 -9.83
CA MET A 326 9.11 29.37 -9.39
C MET A 326 10.49 28.77 -9.72
N ALA A 327 10.69 27.50 -9.48
CA ALA A 327 11.97 26.82 -9.75
C ALA A 327 12.28 26.71 -11.25
N LEU A 328 11.25 26.59 -12.09
CA LEU A 328 11.40 26.56 -13.55
C LEU A 328 11.72 27.95 -14.13
N ALA A 329 11.18 29.02 -13.54
CA ALA A 329 11.35 30.42 -13.99
C ALA A 329 12.48 31.18 -13.26
N ARG A 330 13.15 30.55 -12.28
CA ARG A 330 14.17 31.20 -11.43
C ARG A 330 15.26 31.85 -12.25
N ALA A 331 15.76 33.02 -11.79
CA ALA A 331 16.93 33.67 -12.33
C ALA A 331 18.12 32.70 -12.40
N ASP A 332 18.92 32.75 -13.43
CA ASP A 332 20.14 32.02 -13.73
C ASP A 332 19.99 30.46 -13.79
N THR A 333 19.14 29.86 -13.00
CA THR A 333 19.08 28.40 -12.82
C THR A 333 17.74 27.77 -13.25
N GLY A 334 16.77 28.58 -13.67
CA GLY A 334 15.46 28.12 -14.15
C GLY A 334 15.53 27.55 -15.56
N TRP A 335 15.02 26.36 -15.76
CA TRP A 335 15.06 25.72 -17.07
C TRP A 335 14.23 26.48 -18.13
N LEU A 336 13.05 26.97 -17.79
CA LEU A 336 12.24 27.80 -18.69
C LEU A 336 13.00 29.07 -19.08
N ARG A 337 13.56 29.78 -18.09
CA ARG A 337 14.26 31.04 -18.30
C ARG A 337 15.45 30.90 -19.24
N GLN A 338 16.15 29.77 -19.18
CA GLN A 338 17.30 29.48 -20.04
C GLN A 338 16.93 28.92 -21.43
N ASN A 339 15.62 28.72 -21.72
CA ASN A 339 15.14 28.18 -23.00
C ASN A 339 14.13 29.10 -23.68
N PRO A 340 14.52 30.31 -24.11
CA PRO A 340 13.61 31.27 -24.78
C PRO A 340 13.01 30.73 -26.08
N ARG A 341 13.69 29.80 -26.77
CA ARG A 341 13.18 29.11 -27.96
C ARG A 341 11.81 28.44 -27.77
N LEU A 342 11.45 28.10 -26.53
CA LEU A 342 10.15 27.52 -26.24
C LEU A 342 8.99 28.50 -26.56
N ALA A 343 9.25 29.80 -26.53
CA ALA A 343 8.27 30.82 -26.84
C ALA A 343 7.75 30.73 -28.27
N GLU A 344 8.54 30.19 -29.22
CA GLU A 344 8.15 30.02 -30.63
C GLU A 344 6.92 29.12 -30.80
N ARG A 345 6.70 28.24 -29.83
CA ARG A 345 5.61 27.23 -29.83
C ARG A 345 4.31 27.71 -29.21
N LEU A 346 4.32 28.90 -28.61
CA LEU A 346 3.13 29.48 -28.03
C LEU A 346 2.07 29.74 -29.07
N GLN A 347 0.84 29.36 -28.75
CA GLN A 347 -0.35 29.65 -29.53
C GLN A 347 -1.37 30.37 -28.65
N PRO A 348 -2.16 31.29 -29.14
CA PRO A 348 -3.22 31.94 -28.39
C PRO A 348 -4.23 30.90 -27.88
N ILE A 349 -4.66 31.09 -26.64
CA ILE A 349 -5.66 30.26 -25.98
C ILE A 349 -6.69 31.21 -25.40
N GLU A 350 -7.90 31.15 -25.92
CA GLU A 350 -9.00 32.03 -25.55
C GLU A 350 -9.18 32.08 -24.02
N GLY A 351 -9.22 33.28 -23.45
CA GLY A 351 -9.39 33.52 -22.00
C GLY A 351 -8.19 33.16 -21.12
N LEU A 352 -7.08 32.62 -21.69
CA LEU A 352 -5.92 32.21 -20.92
C LEU A 352 -4.63 32.89 -21.37
N ILE A 353 -4.34 32.89 -22.66
CA ILE A 353 -3.12 33.46 -23.26
C ILE A 353 -3.51 34.21 -24.55
N SER A 354 -3.39 35.52 -24.53
CA SER A 354 -3.70 36.34 -25.72
C SER A 354 -2.52 36.38 -26.73
N ALA A 355 -2.75 36.89 -27.91
CA ALA A 355 -1.68 37.12 -28.88
C ALA A 355 -0.66 38.15 -28.38
N GLU A 356 -1.14 39.19 -27.71
CA GLU A 356 -0.32 40.24 -27.10
C GLU A 356 0.56 39.67 -25.99
N ASP A 357 -0.01 38.82 -25.07
CA ASP A 357 0.77 38.14 -24.04
C ASP A 357 1.93 37.33 -24.66
N ILE A 358 1.70 36.68 -25.83
CA ILE A 358 2.72 35.90 -26.54
C ILE A 358 3.81 36.78 -27.14
N ASP A 359 3.43 37.87 -27.78
CA ASP A 359 4.37 38.82 -28.44
C ASP A 359 5.25 39.51 -27.39
N GLU A 360 4.69 39.87 -26.23
CA GLU A 360 5.45 40.38 -25.09
C GLU A 360 6.45 39.34 -24.56
N ALA A 361 6.00 38.10 -24.39
CA ALA A 361 6.87 37.02 -23.91
C ALA A 361 7.99 36.68 -24.91
N ARG A 362 7.73 36.73 -26.23
CA ARG A 362 8.74 36.53 -27.26
C ARG A 362 9.76 37.66 -27.29
N THR A 363 9.31 38.89 -27.03
CA THR A 363 10.17 40.09 -27.03
C THR A 363 11.08 40.11 -25.81
N ASP A 364 10.56 39.79 -24.62
CA ASP A 364 11.32 39.76 -23.37
C ASP A 364 10.98 38.50 -22.53
N TRP A 365 11.53 37.36 -22.91
CA TRP A 365 11.36 36.09 -22.22
C TRP A 365 11.85 36.10 -20.77
N PRO A 366 13.03 36.72 -20.45
CA PRO A 366 13.45 36.90 -19.08
C PRO A 366 12.44 37.64 -18.21
N ARG A 367 11.82 38.68 -18.76
CA ARG A 367 10.79 39.46 -18.07
C ARG A 367 9.52 38.65 -17.82
N ALA A 368 9.05 37.87 -18.79
CA ALA A 368 7.91 36.97 -18.63
C ALA A 368 8.16 35.93 -17.51
N CYS A 369 9.35 35.34 -17.46
CA CYS A 369 9.75 34.44 -16.39
C CYS A 369 9.80 35.13 -15.03
N GLU A 370 10.26 36.37 -14.94
CA GLU A 370 10.31 37.16 -13.70
C GLU A 370 8.91 37.48 -13.15
N ILE A 371 8.00 37.88 -14.05
CA ILE A 371 6.59 38.13 -13.71
C ILE A 371 5.96 36.88 -13.11
N LEU A 372 6.16 35.72 -13.74
CA LEU A 372 5.70 34.45 -13.21
C LEU A 372 6.30 34.17 -11.82
N HIS A 373 7.61 34.35 -11.65
CA HIS A 373 8.30 34.05 -10.40
C HIS A 373 7.74 34.88 -9.24
N ILE A 374 7.59 36.19 -9.44
CA ILE A 374 7.03 37.12 -8.44
C ILE A 374 5.56 36.75 -8.13
N HIS A 375 4.76 36.53 -9.17
CA HIS A 375 3.36 36.18 -9.02
C HIS A 375 3.16 34.86 -8.26
N ALA A 376 3.88 33.81 -8.66
CA ALA A 376 3.81 32.51 -7.99
C ALA A 376 4.26 32.57 -6.52
N ALA A 377 5.25 33.43 -6.19
CA ALA A 377 5.68 33.66 -4.83
C ALA A 377 4.59 34.34 -3.99
N ALA A 378 3.89 35.34 -4.56
CA ALA A 378 2.77 36.01 -3.91
C ALA A 378 1.61 35.02 -3.68
N ARG A 379 1.20 34.30 -4.72
CA ARG A 379 0.14 33.26 -4.62
C ARG A 379 0.48 32.17 -3.62
N ALA A 380 1.74 31.73 -3.55
CA ALA A 380 2.16 30.75 -2.56
C ALA A 380 1.94 31.26 -1.13
N LYS A 381 2.25 32.54 -0.85
CA LYS A 381 2.00 33.14 0.47
C LYS A 381 0.49 33.23 0.80
N GLU A 382 -0.33 33.61 -0.18
CA GLU A 382 -1.79 33.68 0.00
C GLU A 382 -2.38 32.30 0.30
N ILE A 383 -2.02 31.28 -0.49
CA ILE A 383 -2.51 29.91 -0.31
C ILE A 383 -2.00 29.31 0.99
N ASP A 384 -0.76 29.59 1.42
CA ASP A 384 -0.20 29.06 2.66
C ASP A 384 -1.01 29.45 3.89
N ARG A 385 -1.59 30.66 3.88
CA ARG A 385 -2.44 31.17 4.98
C ARG A 385 -3.76 30.40 5.15
N VAL A 386 -4.30 29.87 4.06
CA VAL A 386 -5.61 29.22 4.01
C VAL A 386 -5.51 27.73 3.70
N SER A 387 -4.32 27.24 3.38
CA SER A 387 -4.11 25.84 3.06
C SER A 387 -4.43 24.98 4.29
N ARG A 388 -5.34 24.05 4.09
CA ARG A 388 -5.67 23.09 5.14
C ARG A 388 -4.64 21.97 5.16
N VAL A 389 -4.08 21.76 6.33
CA VAL A 389 -3.46 20.46 6.63
C VAL A 389 -4.63 19.49 6.72
N HIS A 390 -4.70 18.55 5.79
CA HIS A 390 -5.82 17.60 5.67
C HIS A 390 -6.07 16.81 6.95
N ARG A 391 -5.02 16.63 7.70
CA ARG A 391 -5.00 15.86 8.91
C ARG A 391 -3.73 16.19 9.66
N ASP A 392 -3.82 16.36 10.96
CA ASP A 392 -2.62 16.29 11.80
C ASP A 392 -1.90 14.94 11.47
N PRO A 393 -0.66 14.97 10.99
CA PRO A 393 0.08 13.75 10.67
C PRO A 393 0.17 12.77 11.85
N PHE A 394 0.00 13.27 13.08
CA PHE A 394 0.04 12.49 14.31
C PHE A 394 -1.35 11.97 14.76
N GLU A 395 -2.44 12.52 14.24
CA GLU A 395 -3.80 12.09 14.60
C GLU A 395 -3.98 10.56 14.59
N PRO A 396 -3.47 9.81 13.59
CA PRO A 396 -3.63 8.36 13.58
C PRO A 396 -2.99 7.64 14.75
N ILE A 397 -2.00 8.23 15.38
CA ILE A 397 -1.19 7.62 16.43
C ILE A 397 -1.23 8.42 17.74
N LEU A 398 -2.12 9.41 17.86
CA LEU A 398 -2.24 10.21 19.08
C LEU A 398 -2.33 9.37 20.36
N PRO A 399 -3.15 8.30 20.42
CA PRO A 399 -3.23 7.46 21.63
C PRO A 399 -1.89 6.85 22.03
N VAL A 400 -1.03 6.59 21.04
CA VAL A 400 0.32 6.09 21.26
C VAL A 400 1.25 7.18 21.76
N LEU A 401 1.21 8.36 21.13
CA LEU A 401 2.12 9.46 21.47
C LEU A 401 1.80 10.08 22.84
N GLU A 402 0.55 10.02 23.26
CA GLU A 402 0.09 10.50 24.58
C GLU A 402 0.41 9.52 25.71
N ALA A 403 0.60 8.23 25.42
CA ALA A 403 0.95 7.22 26.41
C ALA A 403 2.31 7.56 27.09
N ASP A 404 2.48 7.15 28.35
CA ASP A 404 3.74 7.31 29.10
C ASP A 404 4.93 6.66 28.37
N SER A 405 4.69 5.51 27.76
CA SER A 405 5.67 4.78 26.93
C SER A 405 5.13 4.60 25.50
N PRO A 406 5.33 5.56 24.60
CA PRO A 406 4.90 5.43 23.21
C PRO A 406 5.43 4.17 22.52
N LEU A 407 6.69 3.82 22.75
CA LEU A 407 7.31 2.60 22.22
C LEU A 407 6.63 1.34 22.79
N GLY A 408 6.37 1.31 24.10
CA GLY A 408 5.68 0.22 24.77
C GLY A 408 4.27 0.02 24.24
N GLU A 409 3.53 1.09 24.06
CA GLU A 409 2.17 1.05 23.52
C GLU A 409 2.16 0.53 22.07
N TYR A 410 3.02 1.06 21.21
CA TYR A 410 3.09 0.62 19.81
C TYR A 410 3.60 -0.82 19.65
N ARG A 411 4.45 -1.28 20.56
CA ARG A 411 4.94 -2.67 20.59
C ARG A 411 3.81 -3.71 20.70
N LYS A 412 2.69 -3.37 21.33
CA LYS A 412 1.51 -4.24 21.42
C LYS A 412 1.03 -4.75 20.06
N ILE A 413 1.29 -4.00 18.97
CA ILE A 413 0.98 -4.45 17.60
C ILE A 413 1.78 -5.71 17.26
N THR A 414 3.04 -5.79 17.68
CA THR A 414 3.88 -6.97 17.41
C THR A 414 3.41 -8.19 18.19
N GLU A 415 2.93 -7.99 19.42
CA GLU A 415 2.36 -9.04 20.25
C GLU A 415 1.06 -9.58 19.66
N GLU A 416 0.22 -8.67 19.14
CA GLU A 416 -1.02 -9.04 18.44
C GLU A 416 -0.75 -9.83 17.15
N ILE A 417 0.29 -9.45 16.38
CA ILE A 417 0.71 -10.21 15.19
C ILE A 417 1.10 -11.63 15.59
N ILE A 418 1.89 -11.81 16.65
CA ILE A 418 2.30 -13.15 17.14
C ILE A 418 1.09 -13.94 17.63
N ARG A 419 0.22 -13.33 18.42
CA ARG A 419 -1.01 -13.94 18.94
C ARG A 419 -1.90 -14.50 17.83
N LEU A 420 -1.99 -13.79 16.71
CA LEU A 420 -2.83 -14.14 15.57
C LEU A 420 -2.05 -14.83 14.43
N MET A 421 -0.78 -15.16 14.64
CA MET A 421 0.07 -15.76 13.61
C MET A 421 -0.44 -17.17 13.24
N PRO A 422 -0.74 -17.41 11.96
CA PRO A 422 -1.17 -18.73 11.52
C PRO A 422 -0.05 -19.77 11.61
N ASP A 423 -0.44 -21.02 11.81
CA ASP A 423 0.49 -22.16 11.76
C ASP A 423 1.16 -22.26 10.37
N SER A 424 2.48 -22.31 10.36
CA SER A 424 3.27 -22.27 9.10
C SER A 424 3.20 -23.56 8.30
N GLY A 425 2.99 -24.71 8.95
CA GLY A 425 2.83 -25.99 8.25
C GLY A 425 1.51 -26.09 7.50
N ARG A 426 0.45 -25.55 8.10
CA ARG A 426 -0.91 -25.60 7.53
C ARG A 426 -1.22 -24.44 6.61
N PHE A 427 -0.68 -23.27 6.93
CA PHE A 427 -0.98 -22.02 6.21
C PHE A 427 0.31 -21.25 5.88
N PRO A 428 1.21 -21.82 5.06
CA PRO A 428 2.56 -21.28 4.86
C PRO A 428 2.55 -19.83 4.36
N ARG A 429 1.65 -19.48 3.46
CA ARG A 429 1.59 -18.12 2.91
C ARG A 429 1.03 -17.09 3.91
N PRO A 430 -0.10 -17.29 4.60
CA PRO A 430 -0.53 -16.41 5.68
C PRO A 430 0.48 -16.28 6.82
N ALA A 431 1.17 -17.36 7.19
CA ALA A 431 2.23 -17.33 8.19
C ALA A 431 3.42 -16.48 7.74
N ALA A 432 3.85 -16.63 6.49
CA ALA A 432 4.92 -15.83 5.89
C ALA A 432 4.55 -14.33 5.83
N GLU A 433 3.30 -14.01 5.49
CA GLU A 433 2.78 -12.63 5.51
C GLU A 433 2.76 -12.04 6.93
N ALA A 434 2.36 -12.83 7.94
CA ALA A 434 2.37 -12.40 9.34
C ALA A 434 3.80 -12.22 9.87
N SER A 435 4.71 -13.16 9.58
CA SER A 435 6.14 -13.05 9.92
C SER A 435 6.79 -11.80 9.32
N ARG A 436 6.55 -11.53 8.04
CA ARG A 436 6.99 -10.28 7.40
C ARG A 436 6.42 -9.05 8.10
N SER A 437 5.13 -9.07 8.43
CA SER A 437 4.45 -7.97 9.10
C SER A 437 5.06 -7.68 10.48
N PHE A 438 5.35 -8.73 11.25
CA PHE A 438 6.05 -8.63 12.52
C PHE A 438 7.42 -7.96 12.35
N LEU A 439 8.24 -8.45 11.41
CA LEU A 439 9.56 -7.91 11.17
C LEU A 439 9.53 -6.47 10.65
N MET A 440 8.55 -6.10 9.81
CA MET A 440 8.39 -4.72 9.36
C MET A 440 8.21 -3.76 10.54
N ILE A 441 7.32 -4.06 11.48
CA ILE A 441 7.09 -3.25 12.68
C ILE A 441 8.32 -3.26 13.58
N ARG A 442 8.88 -4.45 13.89
CA ARG A 442 10.04 -4.59 14.78
C ARG A 442 11.26 -3.84 14.28
N LEU A 443 11.64 -4.04 13.01
CA LEU A 443 12.79 -3.32 12.44
C LEU A 443 12.54 -1.82 12.35
N GLY A 444 11.31 -1.40 12.05
CA GLY A 444 10.93 0.00 12.09
C GLY A 444 11.17 0.63 13.47
N LEU A 445 10.72 -0.04 14.54
CA LEU A 445 10.88 0.42 15.93
C LEU A 445 12.34 0.40 16.40
N HIS A 446 13.14 -0.58 15.98
CA HIS A 446 14.55 -0.63 16.39
C HIS A 446 15.44 0.36 15.65
N THR A 447 15.11 0.71 14.41
CA THR A 447 16.02 1.46 13.55
C THR A 447 15.60 2.90 13.28
N GLY A 448 14.32 3.24 13.44
CA GLY A 448 13.79 4.53 13.03
C GLY A 448 14.04 4.89 11.56
N LEU A 449 14.37 3.92 10.71
CA LEU A 449 14.70 4.16 9.31
C LEU A 449 13.50 4.67 8.52
N ARG A 450 13.75 5.57 7.56
CA ARG A 450 12.72 6.01 6.63
C ARG A 450 12.27 4.87 5.72
N GLN A 451 11.03 4.96 5.23
CA GLN A 451 10.43 3.97 4.34
C GLN A 451 11.36 3.54 3.19
N LYS A 452 12.08 4.49 2.57
CA LYS A 452 13.01 4.22 1.49
C LYS A 452 14.11 3.24 1.94
N ASN A 453 14.72 3.53 3.08
CA ASN A 453 15.82 2.71 3.61
C ASN A 453 15.33 1.30 4.00
N LEU A 454 14.14 1.20 4.64
CA LEU A 454 13.55 -0.10 5.01
C LEU A 454 13.19 -0.95 3.78
N ARG A 455 12.50 -0.38 2.79
CA ARG A 455 12.06 -1.14 1.60
C ARG A 455 13.20 -1.54 0.67
N GLN A 456 14.30 -0.78 0.69
CA GLN A 456 15.48 -1.03 -0.13
C GLN A 456 16.60 -1.73 0.63
N LEU A 457 16.41 -2.06 1.91
CA LEU A 457 17.36 -2.79 2.73
C LEU A 457 17.68 -4.13 2.07
N MET A 458 18.95 -4.33 1.71
CA MET A 458 19.41 -5.56 1.07
C MET A 458 19.61 -6.66 2.09
N LEU A 459 19.42 -7.90 1.69
CA LEU A 459 19.75 -9.09 2.47
C LEU A 459 21.12 -9.60 2.07
N CYS A 460 22.00 -9.83 3.07
CA CYS A 460 23.17 -10.67 2.92
C CYS A 460 22.88 -12.04 3.56
N PRO A 461 22.74 -13.11 2.76
CA PRO A 461 22.64 -14.46 3.29
C PRO A 461 23.86 -14.86 4.10
N ARG A 462 23.72 -15.72 5.10
CA ARG A 462 24.82 -16.13 6.00
C ARG A 462 26.03 -16.74 5.30
N ASN A 463 25.81 -17.38 4.18
CA ASN A 463 26.86 -18.05 3.38
C ASN A 463 27.52 -17.13 2.34
N GLN A 464 27.22 -15.83 2.37
CA GLN A 464 27.80 -14.85 1.46
C GLN A 464 28.61 -13.81 2.22
N LEU A 465 29.63 -13.27 1.55
CA LEU A 465 30.41 -12.18 2.10
C LEU A 465 29.58 -10.90 2.11
N PRO A 466 29.57 -10.15 3.24
CA PRO A 466 28.93 -8.86 3.32
C PRO A 466 29.52 -7.86 2.32
N ARG A 467 28.68 -6.98 1.81
CA ARG A 467 29.12 -5.89 0.94
C ARG A 467 29.99 -4.92 1.71
N SER A 468 31.08 -4.45 1.08
CA SER A 468 31.92 -3.39 1.65
C SER A 468 31.16 -2.06 1.72
N ASP A 469 31.61 -1.15 2.58
CA ASP A 469 31.02 0.18 2.70
C ASP A 469 31.01 0.94 1.36
N ARG A 470 32.08 0.84 0.56
CA ARG A 470 32.15 1.43 -0.80
C ARG A 470 31.08 0.87 -1.74
N GLN A 471 30.79 -0.44 -1.69
CA GLN A 471 29.74 -1.05 -2.48
C GLN A 471 28.36 -0.57 -2.04
N LEU A 472 28.12 -0.44 -0.74
CA LEU A 472 26.86 0.08 -0.19
C LEU A 472 26.67 1.57 -0.55
N GLU A 473 27.75 2.37 -0.52
CA GLU A 473 27.74 3.77 -0.96
C GLU A 473 27.42 3.91 -2.45
N ALA A 474 28.05 3.10 -3.30
CA ALA A 474 27.77 3.09 -4.73
C ALA A 474 26.30 2.73 -5.04
N LEU A 475 25.74 1.79 -4.30
CA LEU A 475 24.33 1.38 -4.42
C LEU A 475 23.36 2.36 -3.74
N LYS A 476 23.85 3.21 -2.83
CA LYS A 476 23.02 4.08 -1.95
C LYS A 476 21.96 3.30 -1.19
N ARG A 477 22.30 2.09 -0.73
CA ARG A 477 21.38 1.17 -0.03
C ARG A 477 22.04 0.60 1.21
N GLY A 478 21.20 0.30 2.22
CA GLY A 478 21.65 -0.45 3.40
C GLY A 478 21.58 -1.95 3.21
N GLU A 479 22.19 -2.68 4.13
CA GLU A 479 22.23 -4.14 4.19
C GLU A 479 21.94 -4.64 5.59
N ILE A 480 21.13 -5.69 5.71
CA ILE A 480 21.01 -6.51 6.92
C ILE A 480 21.80 -7.79 6.73
N ARG A 481 22.61 -8.12 7.71
CA ARG A 481 23.58 -9.23 7.65
C ARG A 481 23.82 -9.83 9.02
N TRP A 482 24.27 -11.07 9.06
CA TRP A 482 24.77 -11.68 10.28
C TRP A 482 26.21 -11.25 10.52
N SER A 483 26.50 -10.74 11.71
CA SER A 483 27.86 -10.39 12.16
C SER A 483 28.39 -11.49 13.08
N GLU A 484 29.40 -12.25 12.61
CA GLU A 484 30.05 -13.26 13.43
C GLU A 484 30.75 -12.66 14.66
N ARG A 485 31.32 -11.46 14.49
CA ARG A 485 31.97 -10.73 15.58
C ARG A 485 31.01 -10.34 16.69
N ALA A 486 29.84 -9.80 16.31
CA ALA A 486 28.82 -9.37 17.27
C ALA A 486 27.89 -10.50 17.67
N ARG A 487 27.98 -11.68 17.04
CA ARG A 487 27.03 -12.81 17.16
C ARG A 487 25.56 -12.36 17.05
N GLY A 488 25.29 -11.50 16.06
CA GLY A 488 23.99 -10.87 15.94
C GLY A 488 23.69 -10.31 14.56
N TRP A 489 22.42 -10.04 14.33
CA TRP A 489 21.99 -9.37 13.09
C TRP A 489 22.38 -7.88 13.15
N GLU A 490 23.17 -7.44 12.19
CA GLU A 490 23.61 -6.06 12.01
C GLU A 490 22.90 -5.40 10.81
N ILE A 491 22.48 -4.16 10.99
CA ILE A 491 22.02 -3.29 9.89
C ILE A 491 23.04 -2.21 9.67
N VAL A 492 23.51 -2.08 8.42
CA VAL A 492 24.46 -1.04 7.99
C VAL A 492 23.81 -0.24 6.87
N VAL A 493 23.75 1.10 7.02
CA VAL A 493 23.22 2.01 6.00
C VAL A 493 24.25 3.13 5.78
N PRO A 494 24.79 3.29 4.56
CA PRO A 494 25.77 4.33 4.30
C PRO A 494 25.13 5.72 4.39
N ALA A 495 25.88 6.71 4.84
CA ALA A 495 25.39 8.08 5.05
C ALA A 495 24.69 8.65 3.80
N ILE A 496 25.24 8.39 2.61
CA ILE A 496 24.71 8.85 1.33
C ILE A 496 23.29 8.30 1.00
N ALA A 497 22.85 7.24 1.67
CA ALA A 497 21.52 6.67 1.50
C ALA A 497 20.42 7.46 2.26
N PHE A 498 20.80 8.36 3.17
CA PHE A 498 19.86 9.19 3.91
C PHE A 498 19.52 10.49 3.16
N LYS A 499 18.31 10.99 3.38
CA LYS A 499 17.84 12.26 2.78
C LYS A 499 18.68 13.46 3.21
N ASN A 500 19.21 13.41 4.43
CA ASN A 500 20.02 14.45 5.07
C ASN A 500 21.51 14.09 5.09
N ALA A 501 21.99 13.37 4.08
CA ALA A 501 23.38 12.93 3.94
C ALA A 501 24.40 14.08 3.98
N SER A 502 24.01 15.29 3.54
CA SER A 502 24.83 16.50 3.56
C SER A 502 24.87 17.21 4.93
N SER A 503 24.13 16.74 5.93
CA SER A 503 24.14 17.34 7.26
C SER A 503 25.46 17.02 7.97
N SER A 504 26.12 18.07 8.48
CA SER A 504 27.33 17.93 9.31
C SER A 504 27.06 17.24 10.66
N PHE A 505 25.80 17.22 11.11
CA PHE A 505 25.39 16.61 12.38
C PHE A 505 25.78 15.12 12.48
N PHE A 506 25.65 14.36 11.38
CA PHE A 506 26.01 12.93 11.35
C PHE A 506 27.48 12.67 10.95
N GLY A 507 28.23 13.69 10.56
CA GLY A 507 29.65 13.58 10.21
C GLY A 507 29.98 12.60 9.08
N GLY A 508 29.02 12.33 8.18
CA GLY A 508 29.22 11.41 7.05
C GLY A 508 29.37 9.92 7.44
N LYS A 509 29.22 9.56 8.72
CA LYS A 509 29.37 8.19 9.20
C LYS A 509 28.19 7.31 8.80
N PRO A 510 28.42 6.03 8.43
CA PRO A 510 27.34 5.09 8.19
C PRO A 510 26.55 4.80 9.48
N PHE A 511 25.25 4.61 9.35
CA PHE A 511 24.45 4.07 10.43
C PHE A 511 24.75 2.59 10.58
N ARG A 512 25.11 2.16 11.80
CA ARG A 512 25.38 0.77 12.16
C ARG A 512 24.62 0.43 13.42
N LEU A 513 23.85 -0.66 13.37
CA LEU A 513 23.09 -1.14 14.53
C LEU A 513 23.11 -2.66 14.56
N VAL A 514 23.63 -3.22 15.64
CA VAL A 514 23.42 -4.62 15.99
C VAL A 514 22.05 -4.71 16.67
N LEU A 515 21.15 -5.48 16.09
CA LEU A 515 19.79 -5.64 16.63
C LEU A 515 19.85 -6.41 17.96
N PRO A 516 19.11 -5.98 18.99
CA PRO A 516 19.01 -6.78 20.21
C PRO A 516 18.10 -8.00 19.99
N ASP A 517 18.53 -9.19 20.46
CA ASP A 517 17.68 -10.39 20.41
C ASP A 517 16.68 -10.39 21.56
N LEU A 518 15.66 -9.52 21.42
CA LEU A 518 14.58 -9.41 22.40
C LEU A 518 13.30 -10.04 21.84
N GLY A 519 12.68 -10.92 22.63
CA GLY A 519 11.46 -11.62 22.25
C GLY A 519 11.65 -12.54 21.04
N GLY A 520 12.80 -13.19 20.92
CA GLY A 520 13.11 -14.15 19.86
C GLY A 520 13.22 -13.52 18.47
N LEU A 521 13.65 -12.25 18.38
CA LEU A 521 13.76 -11.52 17.10
C LEU A 521 14.64 -12.27 16.09
N TYR A 522 15.74 -12.87 16.56
CA TYR A 522 16.65 -13.59 15.68
C TYR A 522 16.00 -14.84 15.08
N ASP A 523 15.24 -15.60 15.84
CA ASP A 523 14.49 -16.76 15.34
C ASP A 523 13.46 -16.34 14.27
N HIS A 524 12.79 -15.21 14.47
CA HIS A 524 11.86 -14.67 13.47
C HIS A 524 12.58 -14.24 12.19
N ILE A 525 13.76 -13.62 12.31
CA ILE A 525 14.58 -13.25 11.14
C ILE A 525 15.04 -14.51 10.41
N PHE A 526 15.58 -15.50 11.12
CA PHE A 526 16.03 -16.77 10.51
C PHE A 526 14.90 -17.48 9.78
N ARG A 527 13.76 -17.70 10.43
CA ARG A 527 12.60 -18.34 9.78
C ARG A 527 12.13 -17.54 8.56
N TYR A 528 12.14 -16.22 8.67
CA TYR A 528 11.75 -15.38 7.54
C TYR A 528 12.69 -15.55 6.36
N VAL A 529 13.99 -15.49 6.58
CA VAL A 529 15.02 -15.59 5.53
C VAL A 529 15.03 -16.98 4.91
N GLU A 530 15.02 -18.02 5.73
CA GLU A 530 15.21 -19.41 5.28
C GLU A 530 13.94 -20.03 4.69
N THR A 531 12.76 -19.67 5.21
CA THR A 531 11.51 -20.34 4.84
C THR A 531 10.49 -19.39 4.24
N HIS A 532 10.12 -18.36 4.98
CA HIS A 532 8.95 -17.55 4.64
C HIS A 532 9.16 -16.66 3.42
N ARG A 533 10.37 -16.17 3.22
CA ARG A 533 10.70 -15.31 2.09
C ARG A 533 10.55 -16.04 0.75
N ALA A 534 10.94 -17.31 0.66
CA ALA A 534 10.74 -18.14 -0.51
C ALA A 534 9.24 -18.36 -0.81
N VAL A 535 8.43 -18.57 0.21
CA VAL A 535 6.97 -18.69 0.07
C VAL A 535 6.33 -17.40 -0.49
N LEU A 536 6.82 -16.23 -0.09
CA LEU A 536 6.34 -14.93 -0.57
C LEU A 536 6.77 -14.66 -2.02
N LEU A 537 8.01 -15.01 -2.36
CA LEU A 537 8.56 -14.89 -3.71
C LEU A 537 7.83 -15.78 -4.70
N ASN A 538 7.36 -16.94 -4.24
CA ASN A 538 6.71 -17.95 -5.07
C ASN A 538 7.64 -18.35 -6.27
N ARG A 539 7.38 -17.86 -7.47
CA ARG A 539 8.20 -18.11 -8.67
C ARG A 539 8.85 -16.85 -9.24
N ALA A 540 8.74 -15.73 -8.56
CA ALA A 540 9.36 -14.50 -9.03
C ALA A 540 10.85 -14.48 -8.75
N SER A 541 11.59 -13.74 -9.57
CA SER A 541 13.01 -13.47 -9.33
C SER A 541 13.19 -12.71 -8.01
N ASP A 542 14.22 -13.09 -7.26
CA ASP A 542 14.57 -12.43 -6.01
C ASP A 542 15.16 -11.03 -6.27
N PRO A 543 14.55 -9.96 -5.71
CA PRO A 543 15.10 -8.61 -5.84
C PRO A 543 16.33 -8.35 -4.97
N GLY A 544 16.77 -9.30 -4.15
CA GLY A 544 17.88 -9.16 -3.21
C GLY A 544 17.60 -8.26 -2.00
N THR A 545 16.36 -7.78 -1.84
CA THR A 545 15.95 -6.99 -0.67
C THR A 545 15.48 -7.89 0.46
N PHE A 546 15.66 -7.43 1.70
CA PHE A 546 15.19 -8.17 2.88
C PHE A 546 13.68 -8.36 2.84
N PHE A 547 12.92 -7.27 2.66
CA PHE A 547 11.48 -7.35 2.53
C PHE A 547 11.05 -7.57 1.08
N VAL A 548 10.17 -8.55 0.86
CA VAL A 548 9.59 -8.86 -0.44
C VAL A 548 8.07 -8.87 -0.40
N LYS A 549 7.44 -8.49 -1.51
CA LYS A 549 5.97 -8.57 -1.66
C LYS A 549 5.53 -10.03 -1.74
N THR A 550 4.27 -10.28 -1.39
CA THR A 550 3.62 -11.53 -1.75
C THR A 550 3.31 -11.52 -3.24
N VAL A 551 3.97 -12.38 -3.99
CA VAL A 551 3.78 -12.50 -5.44
C VAL A 551 2.53 -13.32 -5.74
N LYS A 552 1.62 -12.73 -6.52
CA LYS A 552 0.41 -13.39 -7.04
C LYS A 552 0.72 -13.99 -8.41
N ALA A 553 -0.15 -14.89 -8.90
CA ALA A 553 -0.01 -15.51 -10.22
C ALA A 553 0.14 -14.50 -11.38
N THR A 554 -0.39 -13.29 -11.22
CA THR A 554 -0.39 -12.21 -12.21
C THR A 554 0.78 -11.22 -12.08
N SER A 555 1.67 -11.38 -11.11
CA SER A 555 2.79 -10.46 -10.85
C SER A 555 4.11 -11.22 -10.80
N ILE A 556 5.11 -10.71 -11.50
CA ILE A 556 6.48 -11.24 -11.52
C ILE A 556 7.47 -10.41 -10.68
N ASN A 557 7.04 -9.25 -10.18
CA ASN A 557 7.90 -8.34 -9.42
C ASN A 557 7.65 -8.45 -7.92
N ALA A 558 8.64 -8.93 -7.20
CA ALA A 558 8.62 -9.09 -5.75
C ALA A 558 9.17 -7.87 -4.97
N ALA A 559 9.81 -6.90 -5.64
CA ALA A 559 10.34 -5.72 -4.99
C ALA A 559 9.23 -4.75 -4.56
N TYR A 560 9.36 -4.18 -3.37
CA TYR A 560 8.48 -3.10 -2.93
C TYR A 560 8.87 -1.78 -3.60
N ASP A 561 7.88 -1.09 -4.18
CA ASP A 561 7.92 0.34 -4.45
C ASP A 561 7.35 1.14 -3.27
N GLN A 562 7.37 2.48 -3.39
CA GLN A 562 6.89 3.36 -2.33
C GLN A 562 5.43 3.10 -1.96
N ASN A 563 4.56 2.96 -2.94
CA ASN A 563 3.13 2.80 -2.72
C ASN A 563 2.80 1.43 -2.14
N THR A 564 3.38 0.36 -2.69
CA THR A 564 3.12 -1.00 -2.23
C THR A 564 3.67 -1.27 -0.84
N PHE A 565 4.78 -0.64 -0.44
CA PHE A 565 5.30 -0.74 0.93
C PHE A 565 4.41 0.03 1.92
N TYR A 566 3.97 1.22 1.53
CA TYR A 566 3.02 2.01 2.32
C TYR A 566 1.70 1.25 2.55
N GLU A 567 1.14 0.67 1.49
CA GLU A 567 -0.10 -0.11 1.59
C GLU A 567 0.07 -1.39 2.42
N ALA A 568 1.23 -2.06 2.31
CA ALA A 568 1.53 -3.21 3.16
C ALA A 568 1.57 -2.81 4.65
N TRP A 569 2.24 -1.70 4.97
CA TRP A 569 2.30 -1.17 6.34
C TRP A 569 0.93 -0.76 6.86
N ARG A 570 0.18 -0.02 6.05
CA ARG A 570 -1.18 0.38 6.40
C ARG A 570 -2.08 -0.83 6.67
N LEU A 571 -1.94 -1.90 5.89
CA LEU A 571 -2.67 -3.14 6.11
C LEU A 571 -2.29 -3.79 7.46
N ILE A 572 -1.03 -3.73 7.87
CA ILE A 572 -0.59 -4.22 9.19
C ILE A 572 -1.28 -3.45 10.31
N THR A 573 -1.23 -2.11 10.25
CA THR A 573 -1.83 -1.26 11.27
C THR A 573 -3.35 -1.39 11.31
N GLN A 574 -4.01 -1.58 10.16
CA GLN A 574 -5.44 -1.90 10.10
C GLN A 574 -5.78 -3.20 10.82
N ARG A 575 -5.03 -4.27 10.53
CA ARG A 575 -5.36 -5.62 11.01
C ARG A 575 -4.99 -5.86 12.45
N TYR A 576 -3.83 -5.40 12.86
CA TYR A 576 -3.22 -5.73 14.14
C TYR A 576 -3.10 -4.54 15.10
N GLY A 577 -3.13 -3.31 14.54
CA GLY A 577 -3.02 -2.09 15.33
C GLY A 577 -4.35 -1.58 15.84
N VAL A 578 -5.27 -1.31 14.92
CA VAL A 578 -6.58 -0.72 15.22
C VAL A 578 -7.44 -1.69 16.02
N PHE A 579 -7.77 -1.33 17.27
CA PHE A 579 -8.69 -2.13 18.07
C PHE A 579 -10.11 -2.08 17.51
N ASN A 580 -10.66 -3.25 17.24
CA ASN A 580 -12.00 -3.43 16.73
C ASN A 580 -12.94 -3.91 17.85
N PRO A 581 -13.91 -3.08 18.30
CA PRO A 581 -14.77 -3.43 19.42
C PRO A 581 -15.72 -4.60 19.13
N TYR A 582 -16.00 -4.86 17.85
CA TYR A 582 -16.93 -5.94 17.46
C TYR A 582 -16.26 -7.32 17.35
N THR A 583 -14.95 -7.36 17.14
CA THR A 583 -14.18 -8.61 17.00
C THR A 583 -13.22 -8.87 18.14
N GLY A 584 -12.97 -7.89 19.00
CA GLY A 584 -11.95 -7.95 20.05
C GLY A 584 -10.51 -8.07 19.51
N ARG A 585 -10.28 -7.79 18.22
CA ARG A 585 -8.97 -7.88 17.58
C ARG A 585 -8.34 -6.51 17.44
N GLY A 586 -7.01 -6.49 17.32
CA GLY A 586 -6.23 -5.27 17.27
C GLY A 586 -5.78 -4.80 18.65
N ALA A 587 -4.64 -4.13 18.68
CA ALA A 587 -3.90 -3.90 19.91
C ALA A 587 -4.26 -2.61 20.64
N ILE A 588 -4.63 -1.53 19.90
CA ILE A 588 -4.64 -0.17 20.44
C ILE A 588 -5.98 0.52 20.15
N LYS A 589 -6.68 0.91 21.21
CA LYS A 589 -7.93 1.67 21.11
C LYS A 589 -7.65 3.08 20.57
N GLY A 590 -8.51 3.58 19.67
CA GLY A 590 -8.38 4.91 19.10
C GLY A 590 -7.29 5.06 18.03
N LEU A 591 -6.46 4.04 17.81
CA LEU A 591 -5.50 4.03 16.71
C LEU A 591 -6.23 4.06 15.38
N LEU A 592 -5.65 4.75 14.40
CA LEU A 592 -6.17 4.75 13.04
C LEU A 592 -5.12 4.17 12.06
N PRO A 593 -5.55 3.69 10.88
CA PRO A 593 -4.63 3.17 9.88
C PRO A 593 -3.62 4.22 9.42
N HIS A 594 -2.33 3.87 9.42
CA HIS A 594 -1.24 4.79 9.10
C HIS A 594 -0.09 4.10 8.37
N GLY A 595 0.86 4.89 7.90
CA GLY A 595 2.02 4.43 7.14
C GLY A 595 3.28 4.26 7.98
N PRO A 596 4.39 3.84 7.36
CA PRO A 596 5.65 3.55 8.06
C PRO A 596 6.34 4.78 8.65
N HIS A 597 5.96 5.99 8.25
CA HIS A 597 6.58 7.21 8.81
C HIS A 597 6.24 7.38 10.29
N ASN A 598 5.03 7.01 10.68
CA ASN A 598 4.56 7.19 12.05
C ASN A 598 5.33 6.36 13.10
N VAL A 599 6.02 5.29 12.70
CA VAL A 599 6.93 4.58 13.61
C VAL A 599 8.09 5.46 14.07
N ARG A 600 8.58 6.30 13.18
CA ARG A 600 9.64 7.28 13.53
C ARG A 600 9.11 8.31 14.53
N ASP A 601 7.85 8.72 14.36
CA ASP A 601 7.18 9.65 15.26
C ASP A 601 7.05 9.04 16.66
N VAL A 602 6.68 7.75 16.74
CA VAL A 602 6.64 7.00 17.99
C VAL A 602 8.01 6.93 18.66
N LEU A 603 9.04 6.56 17.90
CA LEU A 603 10.40 6.42 18.44
C LEU A 603 10.98 7.75 18.90
N ALA A 604 10.85 8.82 18.09
CA ALA A 604 11.31 10.15 18.45
C ALA A 604 10.62 10.68 19.71
N THR A 605 9.29 10.55 19.77
CA THR A 605 8.52 10.99 20.93
C THR A 605 8.86 10.20 22.19
N HIS A 606 9.08 8.87 22.05
CA HIS A 606 9.48 8.06 23.19
C HIS A 606 10.85 8.48 23.74
N VAL A 607 11.86 8.63 22.87
CA VAL A 607 13.19 9.06 23.30
C VAL A 607 13.15 10.46 23.91
N LEU A 608 12.38 11.39 23.33
CA LEU A 608 12.18 12.73 23.90
C LEU A 608 11.54 12.69 25.27
N LYS A 609 10.50 11.88 25.47
CA LYS A 609 9.84 11.74 26.79
C LYS A 609 10.78 11.16 27.85
N GLN A 610 11.65 10.23 27.45
CA GLN A 610 12.59 9.58 28.38
C GLN A 610 13.81 10.44 28.72
N THR A 611 14.27 11.26 27.78
CA THR A 611 15.58 11.92 27.90
C THR A 611 15.50 13.43 27.89
N GLY A 612 14.41 14.03 27.40
CA GLY A 612 14.31 15.47 27.14
C GLY A 612 15.25 15.97 26.04
N SER A 613 16.04 15.09 25.41
CA SER A 613 17.10 15.44 24.48
C SER A 613 16.69 15.33 23.01
N TYR A 614 16.66 16.47 22.33
CA TYR A 614 16.45 16.52 20.88
C TYR A 614 17.58 15.83 20.12
N GLU A 615 18.81 15.90 20.61
CA GLU A 615 19.98 15.28 20.02
C GLU A 615 19.85 13.73 20.04
N GLN A 616 19.52 13.15 21.20
CA GLN A 616 19.33 11.71 21.32
C GLN A 616 18.18 11.21 20.43
N ALA A 617 17.06 11.94 20.40
CA ALA A 617 15.97 11.62 19.50
C ALA A 617 16.37 11.74 18.02
N SER A 618 17.24 12.69 17.69
CA SER A 618 17.78 12.86 16.33
C SER A 618 18.59 11.65 15.86
N TYR A 619 19.47 11.14 16.71
CA TYR A 619 20.23 9.91 16.42
C TYR A 619 19.30 8.69 16.30
N ALA A 620 18.27 8.59 17.15
CA ALA A 620 17.34 7.46 17.13
C ALA A 620 16.56 7.35 15.80
N ILE A 621 16.23 8.48 15.17
CA ILE A 621 15.46 8.50 13.92
C ILE A 621 16.27 8.94 12.70
N GLN A 622 17.56 9.22 12.84
CA GLN A 622 18.43 9.72 11.77
C GLN A 622 17.83 10.99 11.12
N ASP A 623 17.53 12.00 11.96
CA ASP A 623 17.10 13.34 11.54
C ASP A 623 17.89 14.41 12.31
N THR A 624 17.75 15.69 11.95
CA THR A 624 18.45 16.77 12.64
C THR A 624 17.72 17.23 13.90
N PRO A 625 18.41 17.76 14.94
CA PRO A 625 17.78 18.25 16.14
C PRO A 625 16.70 19.31 15.89
N ASP A 626 16.92 20.22 14.93
CA ASP A 626 15.95 21.25 14.54
C ASP A 626 14.65 20.63 14.02
N MET A 627 14.76 19.56 13.20
CA MET A 627 13.60 18.85 12.69
C MET A 627 12.86 18.12 13.80
N VAL A 628 13.59 17.54 14.74
CA VAL A 628 12.99 16.88 15.92
C VAL A 628 12.28 17.91 16.80
N ALA A 629 12.90 19.04 17.10
CA ALA A 629 12.29 20.10 17.88
C ALA A 629 11.02 20.64 17.22
N LYS A 630 11.07 20.89 15.93
CA LYS A 630 9.94 21.43 15.16
C LYS A 630 8.73 20.47 15.13
N HIS A 631 8.97 19.17 14.98
CA HIS A 631 7.89 18.19 14.77
C HIS A 631 7.41 17.54 16.07
N TYR A 632 8.30 17.25 17.01
CA TYR A 632 7.99 16.44 18.19
C TYR A 632 8.02 17.21 19.51
N GLY A 633 8.56 18.44 19.54
CA GLY A 633 8.65 19.25 20.76
C GLY A 633 7.32 19.47 21.47
N ARG A 634 6.19 19.42 20.74
CA ARG A 634 4.83 19.55 21.30
C ARG A 634 4.40 18.39 22.21
N PHE A 635 5.03 17.23 22.09
CA PHE A 635 4.72 16.05 22.92
C PHE A 635 5.55 15.97 24.20
N LEU A 636 6.48 16.89 24.39
CA LEU A 636 7.13 17.03 25.69
C LEU A 636 6.12 17.56 26.71
N PRO A 637 6.20 17.12 27.97
CA PRO A 637 5.43 17.73 29.05
C PRO A 637 5.56 19.25 28.97
N GLN A 638 4.45 19.96 29.04
CA GLN A 638 4.43 21.43 28.92
C GLN A 638 5.25 22.08 30.03
N ASP A 639 5.53 21.38 31.10
CA ASP A 639 6.28 21.83 32.23
C ASP A 639 7.79 21.52 32.12
N LYS A 640 8.43 22.10 31.09
CA LYS A 640 9.90 22.09 31.01
C LYS A 640 10.53 22.79 32.22
N SER A 641 9.84 23.77 32.79
CA SER A 641 10.20 24.44 34.04
C SER A 641 10.10 23.50 35.25
N ALA A 642 9.09 22.62 35.31
CA ALA A 642 9.00 21.62 36.37
C ALA A 642 10.10 20.56 36.26
N LEU A 643 10.47 20.14 35.06
CA LEU A 643 11.60 19.23 34.84
C LEU A 643 12.94 19.88 35.24
N ALA A 644 13.14 21.13 34.88
CA ALA A 644 14.31 21.90 35.31
C ALA A 644 14.32 22.10 36.83
N ALA A 645 13.16 22.36 37.43
CA ALA A 645 13.02 22.48 38.88
C ALA A 645 13.31 21.15 39.60
N GLN A 646 12.89 20.00 39.06
CA GLN A 646 13.20 18.70 39.60
C GLN A 646 14.72 18.40 39.59
N ILE A 647 15.41 18.76 38.49
CA ILE A 647 16.85 18.63 38.38
C ILE A 647 17.55 19.51 39.41
N LEU A 648 17.08 20.77 39.56
CA LEU A 648 17.61 21.69 40.57
C LEU A 648 17.35 21.18 42.00
N ASN A 649 16.15 20.64 42.27
CA ASN A 649 15.82 20.06 43.56
C ASN A 649 16.70 18.88 43.93
N GLN A 650 17.03 18.00 42.98
CA GLN A 650 17.96 16.90 43.20
C GLN A 650 19.35 17.36 43.66
N VAL A 651 19.82 18.52 43.15
CA VAL A 651 21.08 19.11 43.63
C VAL A 651 20.99 19.59 45.07
N TRP A 652 19.84 20.17 45.46
CA TRP A 652 19.61 20.61 46.82
C TRP A 652 19.34 19.46 47.80
N GLU A 653 18.74 18.35 47.33
CA GLU A 653 18.53 17.15 48.12
C GLU A 653 19.81 16.33 48.34
N ALA A 654 20.81 16.51 47.46
CA ALA A 654 22.10 15.86 47.54
C ALA A 654 23.16 16.62 48.37
N ALA A 655 22.88 17.89 48.75
CA ALA A 655 23.72 18.76 49.59
C ALA A 655 23.33 18.66 51.05
#